data_ed07a367c42cb6f7887f37423d2b721e
#
_entry.id   ed07a367c42cb6f7887f37423d2b721e
#
_cell.length_a   1.000
_cell.length_b   1.000
_cell.length_c   1.000
_cell.angle_alpha   90.00
_cell.angle_beta   90.00
_cell.angle_gamma   90.00
#
_symmetry.space_group_name_H-M   'P 1'
#
loop_
_entity.id
_entity.type
_entity.pdbx_description
1 polymer ?
#
loop_
_entity_poly.entity_id
_entity_poly.type
_entity_poly.pdbx_seq_one_letter_code
_entity_poly.pdbx_strand_id
1 'polypeptide(L)'
;MKKKVVSSFLVFYAMNVLAQTPAIKVDLSQKGADVSPNLFGIFFEEISHAGDGGLYAELVENRGFEEHVLPSSMTYVDGRAVAVDSPNYEHRVNRRWSIDWNMERKKYQGWKMQAKGAVAKATVVEAELPLHENTPNAMRLDIMSVEKGGKVVLTNTGYWGMGLKSGAKYDLRFYVRSDNYKGGITARISDSKTGSTYGYVEFKKRKIKEWTEYTAVLNSTGTTGNGQLSLEFEAKGTVWVDYVSLFPQDTFKGRKNGLRPDLAEMLIGLHPKFMRWPGGCIVEGVTYENRVKWKETLGDPMTRRGEWDAWGYRSTWGMGYHEFLQFCEDIGMDAMFVNNAGMSCSVRNGDFVSSKEDMDAVIQDFRDAIDYAWGDPATNEWAKKRAEAGHPEPFPLKYVEIGNENVGPEYVKHFNYIYPVLKKEYPNIIFINTLGHTDPLLAQIPGDYMVDPHWYRDPNFFFNNNHLFDEAPRTHDIYVGEYACNTGVGAGNLLAAISEAAFILGMERNSDVVKMTSYAPLFENENRRDWPTNLIHFNSNQTFGRASYYVQQMSAENQATYNVFVSETSTSLEVTPFPAGTIGLGSYSTQCQYKNVKITTADGKTVAYEPDQFQKLRGEWKVEGGALAQTSNENLTMATLPAFKGDSYTLEMQAMKTGGMEGFFIYYGMDERGRNGYSVNIGGWANQTTGFQPMQRGRTMDVIGRQVPQRIENNKWYDVKVVVTPELVTLYMDGKEITKAKAPAQTRQFCQTGYDVEKGELVIKVVNGTEKTYTRSFDIKGAKTVAQQGTVIALSGNPLEENSFEEPKKLAPKTTQSNGFGKQFSYEFAPMSYTIIRIKATL
;
A
#
# COMPACT_ATOMS: atom_id res chain seq x y z
N MET A 1 -4.85 -30.28 -88.98
CA MET A 1 -3.67 -29.77 -88.25
C MET A 1 -4.14 -29.14 -86.96
N LYS A 2 -4.02 -29.84 -85.84
CA LYS A 2 -4.44 -29.35 -84.53
C LYS A 2 -3.16 -28.82 -83.80
N LYS A 3 -3.10 -27.53 -83.51
CA LYS A 3 -2.05 -26.95 -82.71
C LYS A 3 -2.33 -27.22 -81.20
N LYS A 4 -1.42 -27.89 -80.51
CA LYS A 4 -1.40 -28.03 -79.03
C LYS A 4 -0.78 -26.79 -78.49
N VAL A 5 -1.51 -26.12 -77.58
CA VAL A 5 -1.01 -25.04 -76.69
C VAL A 5 -0.56 -25.74 -75.43
N VAL A 6 0.71 -25.61 -75.05
CA VAL A 6 1.28 -26.06 -73.82
C VAL A 6 1.30 -24.85 -72.91
N SER A 7 0.44 -24.84 -71.85
CA SER A 7 0.47 -23.82 -70.75
C SER A 7 1.44 -24.27 -69.66
N SER A 8 2.53 -23.55 -69.53
CA SER A 8 3.48 -23.74 -68.43
C SER A 8 2.97 -22.98 -67.22
N PHE A 9 2.54 -23.68 -66.18
CA PHE A 9 2.31 -23.11 -64.86
C PHE A 9 3.64 -22.93 -64.13
N LEU A 10 4.08 -21.68 -63.94
CA LEU A 10 5.12 -21.28 -62.97
C LEU A 10 4.49 -21.21 -61.61
N VAL A 11 4.79 -22.18 -60.73
CA VAL A 11 4.46 -22.11 -59.30
C VAL A 11 5.54 -21.25 -58.65
N PHE A 12 5.17 -20.03 -58.28
CA PHE A 12 5.99 -19.20 -57.39
C PHE A 12 5.84 -19.76 -55.98
N TYR A 13 6.85 -20.45 -55.48
CA TYR A 13 7.02 -20.68 -54.04
C TYR A 13 7.45 -19.34 -53.39
N ALA A 14 6.53 -18.63 -52.78
CA ALA A 14 6.86 -17.55 -51.86
C ALA A 14 7.45 -18.18 -50.59
N MET A 15 8.77 -18.27 -50.52
CA MET A 15 9.43 -18.48 -49.24
C MET A 15 9.13 -17.23 -48.34
N ASN A 16 8.18 -17.37 -47.45
CA ASN A 16 8.09 -16.46 -46.30
C ASN A 16 9.36 -16.67 -45.46
N VAL A 17 10.38 -15.89 -45.72
CA VAL A 17 11.50 -15.70 -44.78
C VAL A 17 10.91 -14.89 -43.63
N LEU A 18 10.40 -15.59 -42.63
CA LEU A 18 10.16 -14.99 -41.33
C LEU A 18 11.51 -14.42 -40.86
N ALA A 19 11.65 -13.10 -40.87
CA ALA A 19 12.82 -12.45 -40.31
C ALA A 19 12.95 -12.92 -38.85
N GLN A 20 13.94 -13.77 -38.59
CA GLN A 20 14.23 -14.21 -37.22
C GLN A 20 14.58 -12.97 -36.39
N THR A 21 13.83 -12.75 -35.32
CA THR A 21 14.17 -11.68 -34.35
C THR A 21 15.62 -11.87 -33.93
N PRO A 22 16.46 -10.82 -33.98
CA PRO A 22 17.87 -10.93 -33.61
C PRO A 22 18.02 -11.50 -32.19
N ALA A 23 19.06 -12.32 -31.98
CA ALA A 23 19.35 -12.86 -30.66
C ALA A 23 19.74 -11.72 -29.68
N ILE A 24 19.27 -11.80 -28.46
CA ILE A 24 19.72 -10.94 -27.37
C ILE A 24 21.19 -11.29 -27.07
N LYS A 25 22.07 -10.33 -27.25
CA LYS A 25 23.48 -10.48 -26.89
C LYS A 25 23.68 -10.17 -25.43
N VAL A 26 24.27 -11.10 -24.70
CA VAL A 26 24.67 -10.93 -23.29
C VAL A 26 26.18 -11.05 -23.22
N ASP A 27 26.87 -10.05 -22.69
CA ASP A 27 28.33 -10.05 -22.62
C ASP A 27 28.82 -9.96 -21.18
N LEU A 28 29.28 -11.09 -20.64
CA LEU A 28 29.78 -11.23 -19.29
C LEU A 28 31.12 -10.49 -19.07
N SER A 29 31.86 -10.12 -20.13
CA SER A 29 33.08 -9.32 -20.02
C SER A 29 32.79 -7.83 -19.82
N GLN A 30 31.57 -7.38 -20.06
CA GLN A 30 31.11 -6.00 -19.90
C GLN A 30 30.30 -5.87 -18.59
N LYS A 31 31.02 -5.64 -17.49
CA LYS A 31 30.41 -5.39 -16.18
C LYS A 31 29.68 -4.05 -16.17
N GLY A 32 28.42 -4.07 -15.74
CA GLY A 32 27.61 -2.89 -15.43
C GLY A 32 27.67 -2.51 -13.95
N ALA A 33 26.63 -1.85 -13.44
CA ALA A 33 26.52 -1.48 -12.04
C ALA A 33 26.54 -2.70 -11.11
N ASP A 34 27.18 -2.57 -9.95
CA ASP A 34 27.01 -3.52 -8.85
C ASP A 34 25.55 -3.43 -8.34
N VAL A 35 24.93 -4.58 -8.14
CA VAL A 35 23.57 -4.63 -7.58
C VAL A 35 23.65 -4.34 -6.08
N SER A 36 22.85 -3.40 -5.60
CA SER A 36 22.86 -3.04 -4.18
C SER A 36 22.50 -4.26 -3.32
N PRO A 37 23.33 -4.65 -2.35
CA PRO A 37 23.02 -5.75 -1.45
C PRO A 37 21.81 -5.46 -0.56
N ASN A 38 21.46 -4.18 -0.39
CA ASN A 38 20.32 -3.71 0.39
C ASN A 38 19.10 -3.33 -0.48
N LEU A 39 19.07 -3.77 -1.75
CA LEU A 39 18.01 -3.35 -2.70
C LEU A 39 16.61 -3.69 -2.19
N PHE A 40 16.40 -4.85 -1.57
CA PHE A 40 15.08 -5.30 -1.14
C PHE A 40 14.92 -5.25 0.38
N GLY A 41 13.92 -4.51 0.84
CA GLY A 41 13.50 -4.44 2.23
C GLY A 41 11.99 -4.50 2.38
N ILE A 42 11.52 -4.22 3.57
CA ILE A 42 10.08 -4.20 3.91
C ILE A 42 9.71 -2.88 4.56
N PHE A 43 8.47 -2.45 4.29
CA PHE A 43 7.84 -1.28 4.88
C PHE A 43 6.70 -1.73 5.79
N PHE A 44 6.74 -1.36 7.06
CA PHE A 44 5.65 -1.64 8.01
C PHE A 44 4.96 -0.35 8.43
N GLU A 45 3.65 -0.36 8.37
CA GLU A 45 2.76 0.65 8.91
C GLU A 45 1.59 -0.03 9.62
N GLU A 46 1.11 0.56 10.72
CA GLU A 46 -0.14 0.15 11.37
C GLU A 46 -1.32 0.63 10.51
N ILE A 47 -1.65 -0.14 9.48
CA ILE A 47 -2.74 0.06 8.53
C ILE A 47 -3.44 -1.27 8.28
N SER A 48 -4.75 -1.27 8.11
CA SER A 48 -5.52 -2.50 7.87
C SER A 48 -5.30 -3.57 8.95
N HIS A 49 -5.07 -3.15 10.21
CA HIS A 49 -4.73 -4.01 11.35
C HIS A 49 -3.45 -4.83 11.14
N ALA A 50 -2.43 -4.23 10.52
CA ALA A 50 -1.15 -4.89 10.29
C ALA A 50 -0.42 -5.29 11.57
N GLY A 51 -0.49 -4.48 12.62
CA GLY A 51 0.06 -4.73 13.95
C GLY A 51 -0.97 -5.34 14.89
N ASP A 52 -1.82 -4.52 15.50
CA ASP A 52 -2.88 -4.97 16.39
C ASP A 52 -3.94 -5.78 15.63
N GLY A 53 -4.10 -7.06 16.00
CA GLY A 53 -4.94 -8.02 15.26
C GLY A 53 -4.24 -8.66 14.05
N GLY A 54 -2.96 -8.34 13.84
CA GLY A 54 -2.09 -8.83 12.78
C GLY A 54 -0.78 -9.40 13.32
N LEU A 55 0.34 -8.76 12.98
CA LEU A 55 1.69 -9.22 13.31
C LEU A 55 1.93 -9.33 14.82
N TYR A 56 1.42 -8.40 15.61
CA TYR A 56 1.46 -8.47 17.06
C TYR A 56 0.46 -9.52 17.58
N ALA A 57 0.96 -10.49 18.37
CA ALA A 57 0.21 -11.73 18.66
C ALA A 57 -0.86 -11.62 19.75
N GLU A 58 -1.18 -10.43 20.29
CA GLU A 58 -2.28 -10.22 21.23
C GLU A 58 -3.63 -10.57 20.60
N LEU A 59 -4.45 -11.35 21.31
CA LEU A 59 -5.73 -11.82 20.79
C LEU A 59 -6.92 -10.96 21.24
N VAL A 60 -6.78 -10.18 22.33
CA VAL A 60 -7.87 -9.37 22.89
C VAL A 60 -7.91 -8.00 22.27
N GLU A 61 -9.02 -7.67 21.61
CA GLU A 61 -9.31 -6.34 21.09
C GLU A 61 -9.77 -5.41 22.22
N ASN A 62 -9.32 -4.14 22.22
CA ASN A 62 -9.70 -3.15 23.22
C ASN A 62 -9.43 -3.64 24.66
N ARG A 63 -8.21 -4.14 24.89
CA ARG A 63 -7.81 -4.81 26.15
C ARG A 63 -7.84 -3.92 27.39
N GLY A 64 -7.65 -2.58 27.20
CA GLY A 64 -7.68 -1.56 28.26
C GLY A 64 -8.90 -0.64 28.22
N PHE A 65 -9.92 -0.94 27.39
CA PHE A 65 -11.16 -0.16 27.24
C PHE A 65 -10.97 1.29 26.77
N GLU A 66 -9.89 1.59 26.03
CA GLU A 66 -9.50 2.94 25.61
C GLU A 66 -10.00 3.33 24.20
N GLU A 67 -10.68 2.46 23.46
CA GLU A 67 -11.09 2.69 22.07
C GLU A 67 -11.95 3.94 21.83
N HIS A 68 -12.66 4.41 22.86
CA HIS A 68 -13.53 5.57 22.76
C HIS A 68 -12.83 6.91 23.08
N VAL A 69 -11.59 6.86 23.53
CA VAL A 69 -10.80 8.06 23.81
C VAL A 69 -10.51 8.77 22.49
N LEU A 70 -10.84 10.05 22.42
CA LEU A 70 -10.63 10.86 21.22
C LEU A 70 -9.14 10.89 20.84
N PRO A 71 -8.85 10.96 19.51
CA PRO A 71 -7.49 11.20 19.07
C PRO A 71 -6.92 12.48 19.67
N SER A 72 -5.62 12.52 19.89
CA SER A 72 -4.93 13.70 20.38
C SER A 72 -5.21 14.93 19.51
N SER A 73 -5.43 16.09 20.13
CA SER A 73 -5.83 17.36 19.49
C SER A 73 -7.11 17.29 18.65
N MET A 74 -8.06 16.46 19.08
CA MET A 74 -9.41 16.42 18.50
C MET A 74 -10.48 16.67 19.56
N THR A 75 -11.61 17.23 19.13
CA THR A 75 -12.79 17.48 19.96
C THR A 75 -13.99 16.73 19.41
N TYR A 76 -14.94 16.41 20.29
CA TYR A 76 -16.21 15.81 19.91
C TYR A 76 -17.24 16.90 19.61
N VAL A 77 -17.76 16.89 18.37
CA VAL A 77 -18.79 17.84 17.91
C VAL A 77 -19.82 17.07 17.10
N ASP A 78 -21.07 17.07 17.56
CA ASP A 78 -22.25 16.51 16.85
C ASP A 78 -22.02 15.10 16.26
N GLY A 79 -21.49 14.18 17.04
CA GLY A 79 -21.24 12.81 16.62
C GLY A 79 -19.96 12.61 15.80
N ARG A 80 -19.11 13.62 15.74
CA ARG A 80 -17.84 13.59 15.00
C ARG A 80 -16.66 13.90 15.92
N ALA A 81 -15.51 13.29 15.63
CA ALA A 81 -14.21 13.79 16.08
C ALA A 81 -13.72 14.81 15.06
N VAL A 82 -13.35 16.00 15.51
CA VAL A 82 -12.96 17.15 14.68
C VAL A 82 -11.60 17.63 15.12
N ALA A 83 -10.66 17.79 14.20
CA ALA A 83 -9.33 18.31 14.48
C ALA A 83 -9.41 19.76 15.01
N VAL A 84 -8.61 20.07 16.04
CA VAL A 84 -8.47 21.41 16.58
C VAL A 84 -7.54 22.22 15.67
N ASP A 85 -7.85 23.50 15.43
CA ASP A 85 -6.99 24.39 14.66
C ASP A 85 -5.63 24.56 15.35
N SER A 86 -4.58 24.45 14.57
CA SER A 86 -3.24 24.88 14.93
C SER A 86 -2.99 26.33 14.45
N PRO A 87 -2.18 27.14 15.15
CA PRO A 87 -1.75 28.45 14.65
C PRO A 87 -1.04 28.40 13.28
N ASN A 88 -0.41 27.28 12.99
CA ASN A 88 0.35 27.03 11.75
C ASN A 88 -0.40 26.15 10.76
N TYR A 89 -1.72 26.12 10.83
CA TYR A 89 -2.55 25.28 9.98
C TYR A 89 -2.52 25.76 8.51
N GLU A 90 -2.00 24.94 7.63
CA GLU A 90 -2.05 25.14 6.19
C GLU A 90 -3.27 24.43 5.58
N HIS A 91 -4.25 25.18 5.14
CA HIS A 91 -5.42 24.65 4.44
C HIS A 91 -5.07 24.12 3.03
N ARG A 92 -4.54 22.91 2.92
CA ARG A 92 -4.46 22.21 1.63
C ARG A 92 -5.81 21.67 1.17
N VAL A 93 -6.67 21.29 2.10
CA VAL A 93 -8.08 20.96 1.88
C VAL A 93 -8.92 22.01 2.60
N ASN A 94 -9.81 22.68 1.93
CA ASN A 94 -10.62 23.81 2.41
C ASN A 94 -11.57 23.48 3.60
N ARG A 95 -11.22 22.56 4.49
CA ARG A 95 -11.98 22.16 5.67
C ARG A 95 -11.11 21.43 6.68
N ARG A 96 -11.41 21.59 7.96
CA ARG A 96 -10.88 20.78 9.04
C ARG A 96 -11.19 19.31 8.81
N TRP A 97 -10.21 18.47 9.05
CA TRP A 97 -10.43 17.04 9.02
C TRP A 97 -11.37 16.61 10.14
N SER A 98 -12.30 15.71 9.82
CA SER A 98 -13.24 15.16 10.79
C SER A 98 -13.72 13.78 10.37
N ILE A 99 -14.05 12.93 11.35
CA ILE A 99 -14.55 11.58 11.13
C ILE A 99 -15.78 11.31 12.01
N ASP A 100 -16.68 10.46 11.56
CA ASP A 100 -17.82 10.01 12.38
C ASP A 100 -17.31 9.26 13.61
N TRP A 101 -17.82 9.64 14.80
CA TRP A 101 -17.33 9.14 16.06
C TRP A 101 -18.49 8.60 16.92
N ASN A 102 -18.76 7.32 16.79
CA ASN A 102 -19.76 6.67 17.66
C ASN A 102 -19.08 6.24 18.97
N MET A 103 -19.07 7.13 19.94
CA MET A 103 -18.42 6.93 21.23
C MET A 103 -18.97 5.69 21.97
N GLU A 104 -20.28 5.50 22.00
CA GLU A 104 -20.90 4.35 22.69
C GLU A 104 -20.50 3.01 22.05
N ARG A 105 -20.45 2.92 20.74
CA ARG A 105 -20.00 1.72 20.04
C ARG A 105 -18.51 1.44 20.35
N LYS A 106 -17.68 2.48 20.33
CA LYS A 106 -16.24 2.36 20.57
C LYS A 106 -15.91 1.92 22.00
N LYS A 107 -16.65 2.37 23.02
CA LYS A 107 -16.48 1.92 24.40
C LYS A 107 -16.48 0.41 24.56
N TYR A 108 -17.39 -0.25 23.84
CA TYR A 108 -17.60 -1.69 23.92
C TYR A 108 -17.04 -2.47 22.74
N GLN A 109 -16.18 -1.88 21.93
CA GLN A 109 -15.58 -2.56 20.79
C GLN A 109 -14.86 -3.84 21.24
N GLY A 110 -15.13 -4.97 20.57
CA GLY A 110 -14.65 -6.28 20.97
C GLY A 110 -15.40 -6.95 22.15
N TRP A 111 -16.12 -6.18 22.98
CA TRP A 111 -16.72 -6.65 24.23
C TRP A 111 -18.25 -6.76 24.23
N LYS A 112 -18.74 -7.83 24.84
CA LYS A 112 -20.17 -8.07 25.07
C LYS A 112 -20.40 -8.61 26.46
N MET A 113 -21.47 -8.18 27.14
CA MET A 113 -21.88 -8.69 28.42
C MET A 113 -23.22 -9.45 28.29
N GLN A 114 -23.32 -10.62 28.91
CA GLN A 114 -24.54 -11.39 29.04
C GLN A 114 -24.80 -11.74 30.51
N ALA A 115 -26.00 -11.50 31.01
CA ALA A 115 -26.47 -11.95 32.31
C ALA A 115 -27.32 -13.22 32.14
N LYS A 116 -26.87 -14.37 32.67
CA LYS A 116 -27.56 -15.65 32.62
C LYS A 116 -28.03 -16.00 34.04
N GLY A 117 -29.33 -15.99 34.31
CA GLY A 117 -29.85 -16.13 35.66
C GLY A 117 -29.24 -15.07 36.60
N ALA A 118 -29.09 -13.85 36.14
CA ALA A 118 -28.48 -12.75 36.88
C ALA A 118 -29.07 -11.41 36.38
N VAL A 119 -28.99 -10.38 37.22
CA VAL A 119 -29.29 -9.00 36.86
C VAL A 119 -27.98 -8.20 37.01
N ALA A 120 -27.51 -7.59 35.92
CA ALA A 120 -26.26 -6.84 35.92
C ALA A 120 -26.27 -5.74 34.86
N LYS A 121 -25.37 -4.75 35.03
CA LYS A 121 -25.07 -3.70 34.06
C LYS A 121 -23.55 -3.66 33.85
N ALA A 122 -23.11 -3.48 32.62
CA ALA A 122 -21.73 -3.21 32.27
C ALA A 122 -21.61 -1.77 31.78
N THR A 123 -20.57 -1.06 32.21
CA THR A 123 -20.32 0.33 31.80
C THR A 123 -18.80 0.57 31.74
N VAL A 124 -18.30 1.06 30.61
CA VAL A 124 -16.92 1.56 30.53
C VAL A 124 -16.89 2.94 31.20
N VAL A 125 -16.01 3.10 32.15
CA VAL A 125 -15.87 4.31 32.97
C VAL A 125 -14.40 4.70 33.12
N GLU A 126 -14.10 5.98 33.22
CA GLU A 126 -12.83 6.42 33.78
C GLU A 126 -12.85 6.06 35.30
N ALA A 127 -11.87 5.27 35.70
CA ALA A 127 -11.83 4.75 37.06
C ALA A 127 -11.29 5.79 38.02
N GLU A 128 -11.97 6.01 39.17
CA GLU A 128 -11.48 6.89 40.22
C GLU A 128 -10.08 6.51 40.74
N LEU A 129 -9.78 5.22 40.69
CA LEU A 129 -8.46 4.66 40.97
C LEU A 129 -8.07 3.82 39.75
N PRO A 130 -7.48 4.43 38.71
CA PRO A 130 -7.10 3.69 37.50
C PRO A 130 -5.99 2.68 37.77
N LEU A 131 -5.92 1.63 36.95
CA LEU A 131 -4.83 0.66 36.97
C LEU A 131 -3.50 1.35 36.62
N HIS A 132 -3.55 2.22 35.62
CA HIS A 132 -2.43 3.07 35.22
C HIS A 132 -2.94 4.42 34.69
N GLU A 133 -2.18 5.50 34.92
CA GLU A 133 -2.58 6.88 34.54
C GLU A 133 -2.73 7.07 33.03
N ASN A 134 -1.95 6.36 32.22
CA ASN A 134 -2.01 6.44 30.75
C ASN A 134 -3.23 5.69 30.17
N THR A 135 -3.83 4.76 30.92
CA THR A 135 -4.97 3.92 30.51
C THR A 135 -6.02 3.95 31.63
N PRO A 136 -6.70 5.10 31.84
CA PRO A 136 -7.54 5.29 33.01
C PRO A 136 -8.90 4.61 32.96
N ASN A 137 -9.31 4.05 31.82
CA ASN A 137 -10.63 3.46 31.66
C ASN A 137 -10.66 2.00 32.13
N ALA A 138 -11.82 1.58 32.60
CA ALA A 138 -12.07 0.21 33.02
C ALA A 138 -13.53 -0.21 32.75
N MET A 139 -13.76 -1.51 32.56
CA MET A 139 -15.10 -2.08 32.50
C MET A 139 -15.64 -2.29 33.92
N ARG A 140 -16.64 -1.50 34.32
CA ARG A 140 -17.40 -1.66 35.54
C ARG A 140 -18.60 -2.57 35.33
N LEU A 141 -18.70 -3.63 36.15
CA LEU A 141 -19.82 -4.55 36.21
C LEU A 141 -20.57 -4.33 37.54
N ASP A 142 -21.79 -3.83 37.48
CA ASP A 142 -22.70 -3.76 38.61
C ASP A 142 -23.60 -4.99 38.62
N ILE A 143 -23.29 -6.00 39.44
CA ILE A 143 -24.00 -7.26 39.54
C ILE A 143 -24.96 -7.19 40.70
N MET A 144 -26.24 -6.96 40.45
CA MET A 144 -27.28 -6.72 41.44
C MET A 144 -27.78 -8.01 42.08
N SER A 145 -27.95 -9.08 41.26
CA SER A 145 -28.35 -10.40 41.76
C SER A 145 -27.82 -11.51 40.84
N VAL A 146 -27.59 -12.69 41.43
CA VAL A 146 -27.26 -13.92 40.72
C VAL A 146 -28.07 -15.05 41.35
N GLU A 147 -28.85 -15.76 40.54
CA GLU A 147 -29.60 -16.94 40.93
C GLU A 147 -28.65 -18.12 41.14
N LYS A 148 -29.16 -19.21 41.76
CA LYS A 148 -28.34 -20.43 41.94
C LYS A 148 -27.93 -20.97 40.56
N GLY A 149 -26.61 -21.03 40.28
CA GLY A 149 -26.05 -21.47 39.00
C GLY A 149 -26.08 -20.38 37.90
N GLY A 150 -26.57 -19.17 38.23
CA GLY A 150 -26.49 -18.01 37.35
C GLY A 150 -25.09 -17.38 37.31
N LYS A 151 -24.85 -16.56 36.30
CA LYS A 151 -23.58 -15.83 36.14
C LYS A 151 -23.70 -14.63 35.20
N VAL A 152 -22.78 -13.67 35.36
CA VAL A 152 -22.54 -12.62 34.40
C VAL A 152 -21.31 -12.97 33.59
N VAL A 153 -21.40 -12.90 32.26
CA VAL A 153 -20.37 -13.30 31.31
C VAL A 153 -19.94 -12.07 30.52
N LEU A 154 -18.70 -11.65 30.67
CA LEU A 154 -18.04 -10.63 29.86
C LEU A 154 -17.19 -11.34 28.80
N THR A 155 -17.50 -11.15 27.52
CA THR A 155 -16.88 -11.87 26.41
C THR A 155 -16.16 -10.92 25.47
N ASN A 156 -14.93 -11.26 25.09
CA ASN A 156 -14.18 -10.61 24.02
C ASN A 156 -14.06 -11.55 22.82
N THR A 157 -14.35 -11.05 21.62
CA THR A 157 -14.31 -11.81 20.37
C THR A 157 -13.02 -11.62 19.57
N GLY A 158 -12.06 -10.86 20.11
CA GLY A 158 -10.83 -10.50 19.42
C GLY A 158 -11.06 -9.71 18.15
N TYR A 159 -10.04 -9.62 17.35
CA TYR A 159 -10.05 -8.98 16.03
C TYR A 159 -10.71 -9.91 14.99
N TRP A 160 -12.08 -9.92 14.96
CA TRP A 160 -12.93 -10.80 14.10
C TRP A 160 -12.75 -12.29 14.36
N GLY A 161 -12.42 -12.67 15.61
CA GLY A 161 -12.15 -14.01 16.08
C GLY A 161 -10.73 -14.15 16.59
N MET A 162 -10.55 -15.04 17.56
CA MET A 162 -9.23 -15.42 18.08
C MET A 162 -8.75 -16.70 17.43
N GLY A 163 -7.53 -16.72 16.88
CA GLY A 163 -6.89 -17.93 16.37
C GLY A 163 -6.52 -18.86 17.52
N LEU A 164 -7.30 -19.92 17.77
CA LEU A 164 -7.00 -20.95 18.74
C LEU A 164 -6.54 -22.22 18.02
N LYS A 165 -5.51 -22.90 18.57
CA LYS A 165 -4.93 -24.12 18.01
C LYS A 165 -4.92 -25.21 19.06
N SER A 166 -5.39 -26.41 18.74
CA SER A 166 -5.40 -27.55 19.63
C SER A 166 -3.98 -27.89 20.11
N GLY A 167 -3.82 -28.07 21.41
CA GLY A 167 -2.53 -28.33 22.06
C GLY A 167 -1.71 -27.07 22.37
N ALA A 168 -2.10 -25.89 21.85
CA ALA A 168 -1.40 -24.65 22.14
C ALA A 168 -1.77 -24.09 23.52
N LYS A 169 -0.86 -23.30 24.06
CA LYS A 169 -0.97 -22.64 25.37
C LYS A 169 -1.07 -21.13 25.16
N TYR A 170 -1.92 -20.51 25.98
CA TYR A 170 -2.19 -19.08 25.95
C TYR A 170 -2.02 -18.50 27.35
N ASP A 171 -1.19 -17.50 27.49
CA ASP A 171 -1.01 -16.74 28.71
C ASP A 171 -2.16 -15.75 28.86
N LEU A 172 -2.95 -15.94 29.91
CA LEU A 172 -4.01 -15.03 30.30
C LEU A 172 -3.48 -14.09 31.39
N ARG A 173 -3.73 -12.78 31.21
CA ARG A 173 -3.45 -11.75 32.20
C ARG A 173 -4.61 -10.76 32.23
N PHE A 174 -5.15 -10.47 33.41
CA PHE A 174 -6.15 -9.41 33.56
C PHE A 174 -6.13 -8.89 34.99
N TYR A 175 -6.68 -7.71 35.18
CA TYR A 175 -6.76 -7.05 36.48
C TYR A 175 -8.20 -6.87 36.92
N VAL A 176 -8.44 -7.06 38.23
CA VAL A 176 -9.75 -6.88 38.85
C VAL A 176 -9.63 -6.12 40.14
N ARG A 177 -10.55 -5.15 40.34
CA ARG A 177 -10.77 -4.45 41.64
C ARG A 177 -12.22 -4.58 42.03
N SER A 178 -12.49 -4.69 43.33
CA SER A 178 -13.86 -4.66 43.87
C SER A 178 -13.89 -4.33 45.35
N ASP A 179 -14.91 -3.64 45.79
CA ASP A 179 -15.13 -3.35 47.21
C ASP A 179 -15.97 -4.45 47.89
N ASN A 180 -16.85 -5.15 47.17
CA ASN A 180 -17.89 -5.98 47.74
C ASN A 180 -18.14 -7.33 47.03
N TYR A 181 -17.46 -7.63 45.93
CA TYR A 181 -17.59 -8.89 45.23
C TYR A 181 -16.91 -10.01 46.03
N LYS A 182 -17.60 -11.12 46.19
CA LYS A 182 -17.14 -12.28 46.99
C LYS A 182 -17.24 -13.62 46.20
N GLY A 183 -17.38 -13.58 44.89
CA GLY A 183 -17.44 -14.74 44.00
C GLY A 183 -16.07 -15.22 43.54
N GLY A 184 -16.04 -16.38 42.89
CA GLY A 184 -14.94 -16.79 42.01
C GLY A 184 -15.05 -16.10 40.65
N ILE A 185 -14.00 -16.26 39.86
CA ILE A 185 -13.97 -15.79 38.46
C ILE A 185 -13.55 -16.98 37.61
N THR A 186 -14.27 -17.28 36.53
CA THR A 186 -13.85 -18.31 35.56
C THR A 186 -13.48 -17.64 34.26
N ALA A 187 -12.29 -17.89 33.77
CA ALA A 187 -11.87 -17.50 32.42
C ALA A 187 -11.97 -18.70 31.48
N ARG A 188 -12.56 -18.49 30.30
CA ARG A 188 -12.87 -19.55 29.34
C ARG A 188 -12.55 -19.13 27.92
N ILE A 189 -11.88 -20.01 27.18
CA ILE A 189 -11.75 -19.91 25.72
C ILE A 189 -12.71 -20.88 25.05
N SER A 190 -13.39 -20.44 24.00
CA SER A 190 -14.43 -21.21 23.31
C SER A 190 -14.53 -20.78 21.84
N ASP A 191 -15.20 -21.59 21.04
CA ASP A 191 -15.57 -21.22 19.67
C ASP A 191 -16.89 -20.43 19.69
N SER A 192 -16.92 -19.27 19.10
CA SER A 192 -18.10 -18.38 19.10
C SER A 192 -19.24 -18.86 18.23
N LYS A 193 -18.97 -19.68 17.19
CA LYS A 193 -19.99 -20.21 16.28
C LYS A 193 -20.64 -21.49 16.81
N THR A 194 -19.84 -22.39 17.39
CA THR A 194 -20.32 -23.67 17.89
C THR A 194 -20.68 -23.66 19.37
N GLY A 195 -20.15 -22.70 20.13
CA GLY A 195 -20.24 -22.63 21.58
C GLY A 195 -19.37 -23.67 22.33
N SER A 196 -18.53 -24.42 21.61
CA SER A 196 -17.66 -25.45 22.19
C SER A 196 -16.59 -24.81 23.06
N THR A 197 -16.45 -25.25 24.30
CA THR A 197 -15.39 -24.86 25.21
C THR A 197 -14.09 -25.60 24.87
N TYR A 198 -12.99 -24.85 24.69
CA TYR A 198 -11.68 -25.42 24.39
C TYR A 198 -10.71 -25.38 25.59
N GLY A 199 -11.02 -24.59 26.60
CA GLY A 199 -10.24 -24.55 27.83
C GLY A 199 -10.85 -23.54 28.82
N TYR A 200 -10.57 -23.75 30.12
CA TYR A 200 -10.99 -22.80 31.14
C TYR A 200 -10.07 -22.90 32.37
N VAL A 201 -10.12 -21.89 33.21
CA VAL A 201 -9.47 -21.82 34.51
C VAL A 201 -10.41 -21.17 35.52
N GLU A 202 -10.47 -21.68 36.73
CA GLU A 202 -11.27 -21.15 37.82
C GLU A 202 -10.36 -20.51 38.87
N PHE A 203 -10.60 -19.20 39.11
CA PHE A 203 -9.92 -18.46 40.16
C PHE A 203 -10.81 -18.47 41.43
N LYS A 204 -10.23 -18.97 42.51
CA LYS A 204 -10.93 -19.07 43.80
C LYS A 204 -11.26 -17.68 44.33
N LYS A 205 -12.30 -17.61 45.18
CA LYS A 205 -12.67 -16.43 45.95
C LYS A 205 -11.47 -15.86 46.69
N ARG A 206 -11.22 -14.57 46.54
CA ARG A 206 -10.23 -13.84 47.31
C ARG A 206 -10.70 -12.37 47.51
N LYS A 207 -10.10 -11.72 48.46
CA LYS A 207 -10.34 -10.26 48.68
C LYS A 207 -9.62 -9.49 47.58
N ILE A 208 -10.35 -8.65 46.83
CA ILE A 208 -9.84 -7.91 45.66
C ILE A 208 -10.08 -6.39 45.82
N LYS A 209 -9.84 -5.87 47.01
CA LYS A 209 -10.11 -4.44 47.32
C LYS A 209 -9.26 -3.48 46.46
N GLU A 210 -8.00 -3.80 46.26
CA GLU A 210 -7.09 -3.12 45.33
C GLU A 210 -7.02 -3.82 43.98
N TRP A 211 -6.50 -3.14 42.96
CA TRP A 211 -6.22 -3.80 41.67
C TRP A 211 -5.38 -5.05 41.90
N THR A 212 -5.91 -6.14 41.47
CA THR A 212 -5.36 -7.46 41.70
C THR A 212 -5.14 -8.15 40.36
N GLU A 213 -3.91 -8.54 40.09
CA GLU A 213 -3.54 -9.28 38.91
C GLU A 213 -4.00 -10.75 38.99
N TYR A 214 -4.56 -11.22 37.91
CA TYR A 214 -4.90 -12.62 37.66
C TYR A 214 -4.13 -13.12 36.47
N THR A 215 -3.37 -14.19 36.65
CA THR A 215 -2.61 -14.84 35.57
C THR A 215 -2.89 -16.33 35.54
N ALA A 216 -2.94 -16.90 34.34
CA ALA A 216 -3.07 -18.36 34.16
C ALA A 216 -2.60 -18.75 32.76
N VAL A 217 -2.33 -20.03 32.56
CA VAL A 217 -2.12 -20.63 31.26
C VAL A 217 -3.39 -21.41 30.87
N LEU A 218 -4.00 -21.00 29.77
CA LEU A 218 -5.12 -21.71 29.15
C LEU A 218 -4.57 -22.66 28.07
N ASN A 219 -4.92 -23.95 28.16
CA ASN A 219 -4.57 -24.97 27.18
C ASN A 219 -5.77 -25.17 26.26
N SER A 220 -5.61 -24.96 24.95
CA SER A 220 -6.70 -25.19 23.99
C SER A 220 -6.81 -26.65 23.58
N THR A 221 -8.01 -27.22 23.66
CA THR A 221 -8.31 -28.58 23.19
C THR A 221 -8.89 -28.59 21.76
N GLY A 222 -9.14 -27.43 21.17
CA GLY A 222 -9.72 -27.28 19.83
C GLY A 222 -8.95 -26.27 18.95
N THR A 223 -9.22 -26.33 17.65
CA THR A 223 -8.69 -25.40 16.65
C THR A 223 -9.84 -24.62 16.02
N THR A 224 -9.73 -23.30 15.99
CA THR A 224 -10.71 -22.41 15.33
C THR A 224 -10.09 -21.05 15.03
N GLY A 225 -10.57 -20.38 13.96
CA GLY A 225 -10.38 -18.94 13.73
C GLY A 225 -11.46 -18.08 14.37
N ASN A 226 -12.49 -18.70 14.97
CA ASN A 226 -13.63 -17.99 15.58
C ASN A 226 -13.58 -18.07 17.13
N GLY A 227 -12.39 -18.09 17.69
CA GLY A 227 -12.21 -18.15 19.15
C GLY A 227 -12.68 -16.88 19.85
N GLN A 228 -13.01 -17.03 21.13
CA GLN A 228 -13.37 -15.92 22.03
C GLN A 228 -12.91 -16.24 23.46
N LEU A 229 -12.66 -15.18 24.24
CA LEU A 229 -12.37 -15.24 25.67
C LEU A 229 -13.58 -14.75 26.45
N SER A 230 -13.97 -15.47 27.50
CA SER A 230 -15.01 -15.04 28.45
C SER A 230 -14.49 -14.99 29.87
N LEU A 231 -14.85 -13.94 30.63
CA LEU A 231 -14.71 -13.85 32.07
C LEU A 231 -16.11 -13.99 32.71
N GLU A 232 -16.28 -14.99 33.60
CA GLU A 232 -17.56 -15.33 34.21
C GLU A 232 -17.56 -14.98 35.69
N PHE A 233 -18.60 -14.28 36.19
CA PHE A 233 -18.76 -13.79 37.56
C PHE A 233 -20.02 -14.39 38.18
N GLU A 234 -19.90 -15.07 39.31
CA GLU A 234 -20.97 -15.92 39.91
C GLU A 234 -21.61 -15.32 41.16
N ALA A 235 -21.27 -14.11 41.55
CA ALA A 235 -21.79 -13.49 42.76
C ALA A 235 -22.20 -12.05 42.51
N LYS A 236 -23.05 -11.52 43.37
CA LYS A 236 -23.39 -10.09 43.40
C LYS A 236 -22.21 -9.22 43.88
N GLY A 237 -22.13 -7.99 43.43
CA GLY A 237 -21.12 -7.01 43.79
C GLY A 237 -20.78 -6.09 42.62
N THR A 238 -20.00 -5.06 42.86
CA THR A 238 -19.44 -4.20 41.85
C THR A 238 -18.00 -4.60 41.59
N VAL A 239 -17.66 -4.81 40.31
CA VAL A 239 -16.35 -5.27 39.85
C VAL A 239 -15.85 -4.33 38.77
N TRP A 240 -14.60 -3.89 38.84
CA TRP A 240 -13.88 -3.24 37.75
C TRP A 240 -12.90 -4.23 37.15
N VAL A 241 -12.91 -4.34 35.83
CA VAL A 241 -11.99 -5.20 35.05
C VAL A 241 -11.19 -4.29 34.13
N ASP A 242 -9.89 -4.50 34.06
CA ASP A 242 -9.01 -3.75 33.18
C ASP A 242 -7.86 -4.61 32.67
N TYR A 243 -7.22 -4.17 31.59
CA TYR A 243 -6.09 -4.80 30.92
C TYR A 243 -6.25 -6.32 30.78
N VAL A 244 -7.19 -6.74 29.99
CA VAL A 244 -7.40 -8.17 29.69
C VAL A 244 -6.57 -8.55 28.47
N SER A 245 -5.64 -9.46 28.63
CA SER A 245 -4.73 -9.95 27.59
C SER A 245 -4.79 -11.47 27.50
N LEU A 246 -4.82 -11.99 26.28
CA LEU A 246 -4.69 -13.42 25.99
C LEU A 246 -3.64 -13.58 24.90
N PHE A 247 -2.46 -14.09 25.28
CA PHE A 247 -1.30 -14.12 24.41
C PHE A 247 -0.84 -15.56 24.14
N PRO A 248 -0.63 -16.00 22.87
CA PRO A 248 -0.08 -17.32 22.62
C PRO A 248 1.36 -17.42 23.15
N GLN A 249 1.72 -18.58 23.73
CA GLN A 249 3.12 -18.85 24.07
C GLN A 249 3.97 -19.16 22.83
N ASP A 250 3.33 -19.65 21.77
CA ASP A 250 3.96 -19.88 20.47
C ASP A 250 4.03 -18.55 19.71
N THR A 251 5.08 -17.79 19.95
CA THR A 251 5.42 -16.53 19.25
C THR A 251 6.69 -16.71 18.44
N PHE A 252 6.91 -15.82 17.47
CA PHE A 252 8.14 -15.84 16.69
C PHE A 252 9.37 -15.78 17.61
N LYS A 253 10.27 -16.74 17.46
CA LYS A 253 11.44 -16.98 18.34
C LYS A 253 11.12 -17.08 19.85
N GLY A 254 9.86 -17.35 20.22
CA GLY A 254 9.45 -17.46 21.61
C GLY A 254 9.55 -16.15 22.41
N ARG A 255 9.53 -15.01 21.73
CA ARG A 255 9.63 -13.69 22.40
C ARG A 255 8.37 -13.40 23.22
N LYS A 256 8.56 -12.95 24.45
CA LYS A 256 7.47 -12.37 25.24
C LYS A 256 6.98 -11.10 24.57
N ASN A 257 5.66 -10.85 24.57
CA ASN A 257 5.06 -9.76 23.82
C ASN A 257 5.44 -9.80 22.32
N GLY A 258 5.50 -11.02 21.77
CA GLY A 258 6.10 -11.29 20.48
C GLY A 258 5.13 -11.25 19.31
N LEU A 259 5.63 -11.70 18.17
CA LEU A 259 4.93 -11.63 16.89
C LEU A 259 4.29 -12.95 16.52
N ARG A 260 3.26 -12.93 15.69
CA ARG A 260 2.65 -14.14 15.09
C ARG A 260 3.66 -14.84 14.19
N PRO A 261 3.95 -16.13 14.44
CA PRO A 261 4.97 -16.84 13.67
C PRO A 261 4.67 -16.92 12.17
N ASP A 262 3.41 -17.19 11.81
CA ASP A 262 2.99 -17.31 10.41
C ASP A 262 3.19 -16.03 9.62
N LEU A 263 2.92 -14.85 10.20
CA LEU A 263 3.13 -13.55 9.55
C LEU A 263 4.61 -13.16 9.53
N ALA A 264 5.36 -13.44 10.61
CA ALA A 264 6.80 -13.21 10.64
C ALA A 264 7.53 -14.08 9.60
N GLU A 265 7.13 -15.34 9.43
CA GLU A 265 7.68 -16.24 8.41
C GLU A 265 7.39 -15.74 6.98
N MET A 266 6.21 -15.16 6.73
CA MET A 266 5.92 -14.50 5.44
C MET A 266 6.87 -13.34 5.19
N LEU A 267 7.20 -12.53 6.20
CA LEU A 267 8.17 -11.43 6.06
C LEU A 267 9.58 -11.97 5.79
N ILE A 268 10.03 -12.99 6.50
CA ILE A 268 11.32 -13.62 6.28
C ILE A 268 11.42 -14.19 4.87
N GLY A 269 10.33 -14.75 4.36
CA GLY A 269 10.25 -15.27 2.98
C GLY A 269 10.46 -14.23 1.89
N LEU A 270 10.40 -12.94 2.20
CA LEU A 270 10.77 -11.84 1.29
C LEU A 270 12.29 -11.56 1.26
N HIS A 271 13.09 -12.22 2.12
CA HIS A 271 14.54 -12.01 2.28
C HIS A 271 14.96 -10.55 2.50
N PRO A 272 14.28 -9.82 3.39
CA PRO A 272 14.48 -8.38 3.54
C PRO A 272 15.87 -8.08 4.12
N LYS A 273 16.47 -6.98 3.65
CA LYS A 273 17.73 -6.46 4.16
C LYS A 273 17.56 -5.33 5.16
N PHE A 274 16.39 -4.71 5.17
CA PHE A 274 16.01 -3.67 6.12
C PHE A 274 14.50 -3.68 6.36
N MET A 275 14.07 -3.05 7.46
CA MET A 275 12.66 -2.75 7.75
C MET A 275 12.48 -1.27 8.06
N ARG A 276 11.58 -0.59 7.34
CA ARG A 276 11.11 0.77 7.62
C ARG A 276 9.93 0.73 8.59
N TRP A 277 10.04 1.41 9.74
CA TRP A 277 9.04 1.47 10.80
C TRP A 277 9.00 2.89 11.44
N PRO A 278 7.90 3.39 11.98
CA PRO A 278 6.56 2.80 12.12
C PRO A 278 5.69 2.97 10.89
N GLY A 279 6.19 3.49 9.80
CA GLY A 279 5.48 3.53 8.55
C GLY A 279 5.36 4.87 7.91
N GLY A 280 4.27 5.04 7.21
CA GLY A 280 3.79 6.11 6.38
C GLY A 280 3.02 7.20 7.15
N CYS A 281 1.76 7.43 6.75
CA CYS A 281 0.94 8.54 7.28
C CYS A 281 0.75 8.56 8.81
N ILE A 282 0.90 7.43 9.50
CA ILE A 282 0.80 7.41 10.97
C ILE A 282 1.95 8.17 11.65
N VAL A 283 3.13 8.23 11.01
CA VAL A 283 4.27 9.02 11.50
C VAL A 283 3.91 10.50 11.57
N GLU A 284 3.19 10.97 10.57
CA GLU A 284 2.73 12.36 10.49
C GLU A 284 1.56 12.63 11.42
N GLY A 285 0.66 11.65 11.57
CA GLY A 285 -0.63 11.80 12.25
C GLY A 285 -1.64 12.64 11.47
N VAL A 286 -2.89 12.65 11.93
CA VAL A 286 -3.91 13.58 11.42
C VAL A 286 -3.59 15.01 11.85
N THR A 287 -3.16 15.18 13.10
CA THR A 287 -2.58 16.43 13.65
C THR A 287 -1.17 16.12 14.13
N TYR A 288 -0.35 17.14 14.33
CA TYR A 288 0.99 16.96 14.89
C TYR A 288 0.96 16.23 16.23
N GLU A 289 -0.01 16.52 17.11
CA GLU A 289 -0.14 15.83 18.39
C GLU A 289 -0.64 14.38 18.28
N ASN A 290 -1.30 14.02 17.18
CA ASN A 290 -1.78 12.67 16.91
C ASN A 290 -0.72 11.77 16.23
N ARG A 291 0.48 12.26 15.99
CA ARG A 291 1.59 11.49 15.41
C ARG A 291 2.01 10.32 16.28
N VAL A 292 2.73 9.36 15.73
CA VAL A 292 3.39 8.32 16.53
C VAL A 292 4.41 8.96 17.46
N LYS A 293 4.26 8.72 18.74
CA LYS A 293 5.21 9.13 19.80
C LYS A 293 5.93 7.87 20.26
N TRP A 294 7.06 7.55 19.65
CA TRP A 294 7.78 6.29 19.85
C TRP A 294 8.11 6.01 21.33
N LYS A 295 8.32 7.05 22.14
CA LYS A 295 8.56 6.94 23.60
C LYS A 295 7.37 6.30 24.33
N GLU A 296 6.14 6.56 23.88
CA GLU A 296 4.92 5.99 24.43
C GLU A 296 4.71 4.52 24.03
N THR A 297 5.56 4.00 23.12
CA THR A 297 5.53 2.59 22.65
C THR A 297 6.46 1.69 23.46
N LEU A 298 7.16 2.23 24.47
CA LEU A 298 8.10 1.48 25.30
C LEU A 298 7.46 0.97 26.61
N GLY A 299 8.12 0.01 27.24
CA GLY A 299 7.72 -0.52 28.55
C GLY A 299 6.65 -1.63 28.48
N ASP A 300 6.05 -1.96 29.63
CA ASP A 300 4.95 -2.95 29.69
C ASP A 300 3.77 -2.49 28.84
N PRO A 301 3.22 -3.33 27.94
CA PRO A 301 2.05 -2.96 27.12
C PRO A 301 0.85 -2.44 27.92
N MET A 302 0.72 -2.79 29.20
CA MET A 302 -0.30 -2.26 30.09
C MET A 302 -0.17 -0.73 30.31
N THR A 303 1.04 -0.21 30.22
CA THR A 303 1.33 1.22 30.49
C THR A 303 1.36 2.06 29.21
N ARG A 304 1.25 1.44 28.04
CA ARG A 304 1.27 2.12 26.75
C ARG A 304 -0.08 2.77 26.49
N ARG A 305 -0.07 4.08 26.29
CA ARG A 305 -1.30 4.87 26.08
C ARG A 305 -2.08 4.39 24.86
N GLY A 306 -1.37 3.99 23.81
CA GLY A 306 -1.97 3.81 22.48
C GLY A 306 -2.44 5.14 21.90
N GLU A 307 -2.74 5.14 20.62
CA GLU A 307 -3.28 6.31 19.93
C GLU A 307 -4.19 5.86 18.78
N TRP A 308 -5.23 6.63 18.54
CA TRP A 308 -6.04 6.47 17.35
C TRP A 308 -5.23 6.91 16.12
N ASP A 309 -5.16 6.05 15.12
CA ASP A 309 -4.33 6.29 13.95
C ASP A 309 -5.08 6.97 12.79
N ALA A 310 -4.33 7.39 11.79
CA ALA A 310 -4.84 8.06 10.61
C ALA A 310 -5.75 7.16 9.73
N TRP A 311 -5.80 5.86 9.99
CA TRP A 311 -6.60 4.87 9.27
C TRP A 311 -7.93 4.54 9.95
N GLY A 312 -8.20 5.12 11.13
CA GLY A 312 -9.52 5.14 11.74
C GLY A 312 -9.77 4.04 12.78
N TYR A 313 -8.73 3.57 13.44
CA TYR A 313 -8.80 2.71 14.62
C TYR A 313 -7.68 3.05 15.60
N ARG A 314 -7.73 2.50 16.80
CA ARG A 314 -6.70 2.73 17.81
C ARG A 314 -5.61 1.68 17.71
N SER A 315 -4.36 2.11 17.63
CA SER A 315 -3.22 1.25 17.87
C SER A 315 -2.89 1.22 19.36
N THR A 316 -2.66 0.03 19.90
CA THR A 316 -2.24 -0.15 21.30
C THR A 316 -0.72 -0.04 21.45
N TRP A 317 0.00 0.15 20.36
CA TRP A 317 1.47 0.14 20.28
C TRP A 317 2.07 -1.16 20.80
N GLY A 318 1.38 -2.29 20.58
CA GLY A 318 1.89 -3.60 20.97
C GLY A 318 3.21 -3.93 20.29
N MET A 319 3.31 -3.69 18.96
CA MET A 319 4.57 -3.65 18.23
C MET A 319 5.17 -2.24 18.28
N GLY A 320 5.86 -1.94 19.38
CA GLY A 320 6.52 -0.65 19.59
C GLY A 320 7.95 -0.61 19.04
N TYR A 321 8.65 0.48 19.38
CA TYR A 321 10.01 0.74 18.90
C TYR A 321 11.01 -0.36 19.33
N HIS A 322 10.88 -0.86 20.55
CA HIS A 322 11.72 -1.96 21.03
C HIS A 322 11.47 -3.26 20.24
N GLU A 323 10.22 -3.65 20.09
CA GLU A 323 9.82 -4.89 19.38
C GLU A 323 10.22 -4.84 17.90
N PHE A 324 10.14 -3.66 17.26
CA PHE A 324 10.63 -3.45 15.91
C PHE A 324 12.14 -3.66 15.78
N LEU A 325 12.93 -3.02 16.64
CA LEU A 325 14.39 -3.16 16.64
C LEU A 325 14.81 -4.60 16.92
N GLN A 326 14.14 -5.26 17.87
CA GLN A 326 14.35 -6.67 18.20
C GLN A 326 14.02 -7.60 17.02
N PHE A 327 12.94 -7.33 16.29
CA PHE A 327 12.61 -8.11 15.09
C PHE A 327 13.64 -7.94 13.99
N CYS A 328 14.15 -6.74 13.78
CA CYS A 328 15.25 -6.49 12.83
C CYS A 328 16.50 -7.32 13.19
N GLU A 329 16.91 -7.30 14.46
CA GLU A 329 18.03 -8.11 14.94
C GLU A 329 17.77 -9.61 14.80
N ASP A 330 16.57 -10.08 15.17
CA ASP A 330 16.18 -11.48 15.15
C ASP A 330 16.32 -12.15 13.79
N ILE A 331 16.16 -11.39 12.69
CA ILE A 331 16.28 -11.93 11.34
C ILE A 331 17.49 -11.39 10.58
N GLY A 332 18.31 -10.55 11.21
CA GLY A 332 19.57 -10.06 10.64
C GLY A 332 19.37 -9.00 9.55
N MET A 333 18.42 -8.11 9.70
CA MET A 333 18.19 -6.96 8.81
C MET A 333 18.51 -5.62 9.51
N ASP A 334 18.86 -4.62 8.73
CA ASP A 334 19.07 -3.24 9.21
C ASP A 334 17.72 -2.62 9.62
N ALA A 335 17.69 -1.84 10.69
CA ALA A 335 16.53 -1.06 11.08
C ALA A 335 16.57 0.33 10.42
N MET A 336 15.41 0.75 9.90
CA MET A 336 15.16 2.10 9.41
C MET A 336 14.02 2.72 10.23
N PHE A 337 14.36 3.74 11.00
CA PHE A 337 13.39 4.45 11.82
C PHE A 337 12.93 5.72 11.13
N VAL A 338 11.62 5.88 11.00
CA VAL A 338 11.00 7.10 10.48
C VAL A 338 10.45 7.91 11.64
N ASN A 339 10.88 9.17 11.78
CA ASN A 339 10.33 10.06 12.79
C ASN A 339 9.76 11.33 12.19
N ASN A 340 8.80 11.92 12.89
CA ASN A 340 8.09 13.11 12.45
C ASN A 340 9.02 14.32 12.32
N ALA A 341 8.92 15.04 11.21
CA ALA A 341 9.69 16.25 10.94
C ALA A 341 9.08 17.55 11.51
N GLY A 342 8.17 17.44 12.50
CA GLY A 342 7.44 18.60 13.04
C GLY A 342 6.21 18.97 12.22
N MET A 343 5.68 18.04 11.39
CA MET A 343 4.57 18.28 10.46
C MET A 343 3.56 17.15 10.51
N SER A 344 2.28 17.45 10.40
CA SER A 344 1.22 16.46 10.22
C SER A 344 0.96 16.15 8.75
N CYS A 345 0.15 15.12 8.51
CA CYS A 345 -0.20 14.68 7.16
C CYS A 345 -0.90 15.79 6.36
N SER A 346 -0.25 16.20 5.27
CA SER A 346 -0.67 17.35 4.46
C SER A 346 -2.01 17.16 3.75
N VAL A 347 -2.42 15.90 3.50
CA VAL A 347 -3.73 15.59 2.88
C VAL A 347 -4.85 15.47 3.90
N ARG A 348 -4.53 15.46 5.21
CA ARG A 348 -5.52 15.39 6.29
C ARG A 348 -5.72 16.73 6.98
N ASN A 349 -4.72 17.26 7.67
CA ASN A 349 -4.82 18.53 8.39
C ASN A 349 -3.72 19.51 7.97
N GLY A 350 -2.45 19.09 7.90
CA GLY A 350 -1.34 19.90 7.39
C GLY A 350 -0.81 20.95 8.39
N ASP A 351 -1.04 20.74 9.68
CA ASP A 351 -0.44 21.59 10.72
C ASP A 351 1.04 21.25 10.95
N PHE A 352 1.79 22.20 11.45
CA PHE A 352 3.21 22.03 11.71
C PHE A 352 3.68 22.93 12.86
N VAL A 353 4.82 22.59 13.45
CA VAL A 353 5.48 23.43 14.46
C VAL A 353 6.42 24.42 13.79
N SER A 354 6.57 25.61 14.38
CA SER A 354 7.42 26.66 13.80
C SER A 354 8.30 27.38 14.82
N SER A 355 8.03 27.22 16.12
CA SER A 355 8.87 27.81 17.15
C SER A 355 10.23 27.12 17.22
N LYS A 356 11.27 27.86 17.60
CA LYS A 356 12.59 27.26 17.82
C LYS A 356 12.55 26.18 18.91
N GLU A 357 11.79 26.40 19.95
CA GLU A 357 11.64 25.47 21.08
C GLU A 357 11.04 24.13 20.62
N ASP A 358 9.97 24.18 19.85
CA ASP A 358 9.32 22.97 19.30
C ASP A 358 10.24 22.23 18.30
N MET A 359 10.97 22.98 17.46
CA MET A 359 11.91 22.39 16.52
C MET A 359 13.12 21.75 17.23
N ASP A 360 13.62 22.35 18.30
CA ASP A 360 14.66 21.77 19.16
C ASP A 360 14.12 20.49 19.83
N ALA A 361 12.85 20.45 20.24
CA ALA A 361 12.22 19.26 20.79
C ALA A 361 12.08 18.13 19.73
N VAL A 362 11.81 18.47 18.47
CA VAL A 362 11.84 17.49 17.35
C VAL A 362 13.24 16.90 17.21
N ILE A 363 14.29 17.72 17.21
CA ILE A 363 15.68 17.21 17.14
C ILE A 363 15.98 16.29 18.33
N GLN A 364 15.56 16.69 19.54
CA GLN A 364 15.78 15.89 20.73
C GLN A 364 15.06 14.55 20.66
N ASP A 365 13.89 14.49 20.04
CA ASP A 365 13.16 13.23 19.87
C ASP A 365 13.90 12.24 18.95
N PHE A 366 14.56 12.73 17.91
CA PHE A 366 15.47 11.92 17.08
C PHE A 366 16.69 11.44 17.87
N ARG A 367 17.34 12.33 18.64
CA ARG A 367 18.49 11.96 19.48
C ARG A 367 18.15 10.84 20.43
N ASP A 368 17.05 10.99 21.14
CA ASP A 368 16.58 10.02 22.13
C ASP A 368 16.33 8.64 21.50
N ALA A 369 15.78 8.60 20.28
CA ALA A 369 15.54 7.36 19.56
C ALA A 369 16.84 6.68 19.12
N ILE A 370 17.79 7.45 18.59
CA ILE A 370 19.11 6.93 18.20
C ILE A 370 19.87 6.46 19.44
N ASP A 371 19.81 7.22 20.53
CA ASP A 371 20.43 6.89 21.80
C ASP A 371 19.81 5.63 22.43
N TYR A 372 18.50 5.46 22.32
CA TYR A 372 17.85 4.21 22.71
C TYR A 372 18.43 3.02 21.94
N ALA A 373 18.62 3.15 20.65
CA ALA A 373 19.14 2.07 19.83
C ALA A 373 20.65 1.82 20.01
N TRP A 374 21.46 2.87 20.17
CA TRP A 374 22.93 2.78 20.10
C TRP A 374 23.66 3.11 21.40
N GLY A 375 23.05 3.91 22.29
CA GLY A 375 23.71 4.47 23.44
C GLY A 375 24.28 3.42 24.41
N ASP A 376 25.25 3.83 25.20
CA ASP A 376 25.80 3.04 26.29
C ASP A 376 24.89 3.13 27.53
N PRO A 377 24.35 2.01 28.04
CA PRO A 377 23.48 2.00 29.21
C PRO A 377 24.12 2.58 30.49
N ALA A 378 25.45 2.64 30.56
CA ALA A 378 26.15 3.19 31.70
C ALA A 378 26.13 4.73 31.76
N THR A 379 25.94 5.39 30.60
CA THR A 379 26.06 6.85 30.48
C THR A 379 24.83 7.53 29.86
N ASN A 380 23.95 6.75 29.18
CA ASN A 380 22.79 7.29 28.47
C ASN A 380 21.49 6.75 29.05
N GLU A 381 20.55 7.64 29.35
CA GLU A 381 19.27 7.30 29.99
C GLU A 381 18.38 6.41 29.10
N TRP A 382 18.34 6.69 27.79
CA TRP A 382 17.52 5.91 26.85
C TRP A 382 18.10 4.51 26.63
N ALA A 383 19.42 4.40 26.51
CA ALA A 383 20.10 3.11 26.46
C ALA A 383 19.91 2.30 27.75
N LYS A 384 19.83 2.96 28.92
CA LYS A 384 19.49 2.31 30.17
C LYS A 384 18.09 1.72 30.13
N LYS A 385 17.09 2.43 29.61
CA LYS A 385 15.74 1.91 29.42
C LYS A 385 15.71 0.69 28.48
N ARG A 386 16.53 0.68 27.42
CA ARG A 386 16.73 -0.47 26.56
C ARG A 386 17.26 -1.67 27.34
N ALA A 387 18.28 -1.46 28.15
CA ALA A 387 18.87 -2.51 28.98
C ALA A 387 17.87 -3.04 30.03
N GLU A 388 17.08 -2.16 30.65
CA GLU A 388 15.98 -2.53 31.57
C GLU A 388 14.88 -3.34 30.86
N ALA A 389 14.67 -3.10 29.58
CA ALA A 389 13.79 -3.92 28.73
C ALA A 389 14.40 -5.29 28.34
N GLY A 390 15.61 -5.59 28.84
CA GLY A 390 16.30 -6.88 28.64
C GLY A 390 17.30 -6.92 27.49
N HIS A 391 17.62 -5.78 26.86
CA HIS A 391 18.56 -5.70 25.75
C HIS A 391 19.65 -4.64 25.99
N PRO A 392 20.74 -4.99 26.67
CA PRO A 392 21.83 -4.04 26.96
C PRO A 392 22.67 -3.66 25.74
N GLU A 393 22.76 -4.53 24.72
CA GLU A 393 23.57 -4.32 23.52
C GLU A 393 22.90 -3.36 22.53
N PRO A 394 23.65 -2.66 21.65
CA PRO A 394 23.09 -1.84 20.60
C PRO A 394 22.26 -2.63 19.58
N PHE A 395 21.21 -2.02 19.06
CA PHE A 395 20.39 -2.55 17.98
C PHE A 395 20.94 -2.15 16.58
N PRO A 396 20.53 -2.86 15.50
CA PRO A 396 21.03 -2.63 14.14
C PRO A 396 20.37 -1.42 13.44
N LEU A 397 20.19 -0.29 14.14
CA LEU A 397 19.68 0.94 13.55
C LEU A 397 20.74 1.52 12.60
N LYS A 398 20.39 1.71 11.34
CA LYS A 398 21.30 2.20 10.31
C LYS A 398 20.77 3.39 9.55
N TYR A 399 19.47 3.43 9.37
CA TYR A 399 18.79 4.47 8.59
C TYR A 399 17.81 5.25 9.47
N VAL A 400 17.77 6.57 9.24
CA VAL A 400 16.78 7.45 9.88
C VAL A 400 16.17 8.34 8.81
N GLU A 401 14.88 8.22 8.65
CA GLU A 401 14.10 9.05 7.74
C GLU A 401 13.49 10.22 8.50
N ILE A 402 13.64 11.44 7.95
CA ILE A 402 13.15 12.68 8.56
C ILE A 402 11.82 13.07 7.90
N GLY A 403 10.71 12.69 8.55
CA GLY A 403 9.35 12.86 8.05
C GLY A 403 8.86 11.67 7.23
N ASN A 404 7.64 11.78 6.70
CA ASN A 404 7.02 10.85 5.75
C ASN A 404 6.20 11.68 4.76
N GLU A 405 6.37 11.47 3.44
CA GLU A 405 5.63 12.16 2.38
C GLU A 405 5.49 13.69 2.56
N ASN A 406 6.33 14.29 3.37
CA ASN A 406 6.37 15.73 3.57
C ASN A 406 7.01 16.39 2.36
N VAL A 407 6.40 17.45 1.88
CA VAL A 407 6.82 18.16 0.65
C VAL A 407 6.68 19.68 0.80
N GLY A 408 7.27 20.39 -0.15
CA GLY A 408 7.13 21.84 -0.25
C GLY A 408 8.13 22.63 0.58
N PRO A 409 8.08 23.98 0.50
CA PRO A 409 9.10 24.84 1.11
C PRO A 409 9.18 24.75 2.62
N GLU A 410 8.08 24.44 3.32
CA GLU A 410 8.08 24.31 4.78
C GLU A 410 8.86 23.07 5.21
N TYR A 411 8.65 21.94 4.52
CA TYR A 411 9.45 20.75 4.77
C TYR A 411 10.96 21.00 4.56
N VAL A 412 11.31 21.74 3.50
CA VAL A 412 12.73 22.11 3.26
C VAL A 412 13.32 22.89 4.44
N LYS A 413 12.59 23.82 5.04
CA LYS A 413 13.04 24.54 6.25
C LYS A 413 13.25 23.60 7.43
N HIS A 414 12.29 22.71 7.68
CA HIS A 414 12.38 21.73 8.75
C HIS A 414 13.55 20.78 8.55
N PHE A 415 13.71 20.22 7.36
CA PHE A 415 14.83 19.33 7.06
C PHE A 415 16.19 20.03 7.23
N ASN A 416 16.34 21.25 6.71
CA ASN A 416 17.54 22.06 6.86
C ASN A 416 17.83 22.45 8.33
N TYR A 417 16.83 22.46 9.18
CA TYR A 417 17.00 22.69 10.62
C TYR A 417 17.46 21.43 11.35
N ILE A 418 16.89 20.29 11.02
CA ILE A 418 17.08 19.00 11.72
C ILE A 418 18.35 18.28 11.24
N TYR A 419 18.46 18.05 9.93
CA TYR A 419 19.44 17.18 9.32
C TYR A 419 20.90 17.55 9.64
N PRO A 420 21.35 18.82 9.52
CA PRO A 420 22.76 19.16 9.76
C PRO A 420 23.21 18.90 11.20
N VAL A 421 22.31 19.06 12.16
CA VAL A 421 22.56 18.80 13.58
C VAL A 421 22.74 17.31 13.79
N LEU A 422 21.80 16.50 13.33
CA LEU A 422 21.83 15.05 13.50
C LEU A 422 22.99 14.40 12.73
N LYS A 423 23.27 14.85 11.51
CA LYS A 423 24.38 14.31 10.70
C LYS A 423 25.74 14.57 11.33
N LYS A 424 25.90 15.72 11.98
CA LYS A 424 27.13 16.04 12.71
C LYS A 424 27.31 15.14 13.96
N GLU A 425 26.22 14.85 14.66
CA GLU A 425 26.24 14.07 15.91
C GLU A 425 26.32 12.56 15.63
N TYR A 426 25.62 12.10 14.58
CA TYR A 426 25.53 10.70 14.19
C TYR A 426 26.01 10.48 12.74
N PRO A 427 27.29 10.67 12.43
CA PRO A 427 27.82 10.64 11.06
C PRO A 427 27.66 9.28 10.36
N ASN A 428 27.53 8.19 11.13
CA ASN A 428 27.38 6.82 10.62
C ASN A 428 25.93 6.47 10.27
N ILE A 429 24.96 7.29 10.67
CA ILE A 429 23.57 7.11 10.24
C ILE A 429 23.40 7.64 8.82
N ILE A 430 22.70 6.86 8.02
CA ILE A 430 22.24 7.28 6.70
C ILE A 430 20.87 7.93 6.87
N PHE A 431 20.81 9.24 6.59
CA PHE A 431 19.57 10.00 6.67
C PHE A 431 18.83 9.97 5.34
N ILE A 432 17.50 10.00 5.41
CA ILE A 432 16.61 9.95 4.26
C ILE A 432 15.72 11.18 4.26
N ASN A 433 15.55 11.77 3.08
CA ASN A 433 14.70 12.92 2.79
C ASN A 433 13.48 12.43 2.01
N THR A 434 12.29 12.92 2.31
CA THR A 434 11.03 12.46 1.70
C THR A 434 10.72 13.04 0.32
N LEU A 435 11.58 13.94 -0.22
CA LEU A 435 11.40 14.46 -1.57
C LEU A 435 11.81 13.42 -2.62
N GLY A 436 11.09 13.42 -3.75
CA GLY A 436 11.46 12.58 -4.89
C GLY A 436 12.74 13.06 -5.60
N HIS A 437 13.48 12.16 -6.22
CA HIS A 437 14.77 12.42 -6.87
C HIS A 437 14.76 13.48 -8.00
N THR A 438 13.59 13.88 -8.47
CA THR A 438 13.40 14.93 -9.48
C THR A 438 12.77 16.21 -8.91
N ASP A 439 12.59 16.29 -7.59
CA ASP A 439 12.00 17.48 -6.96
C ASP A 439 12.98 18.66 -7.05
N PRO A 440 12.59 19.81 -7.64
CA PRO A 440 13.48 20.95 -7.76
C PRO A 440 13.89 21.56 -6.40
N LEU A 441 13.15 21.31 -5.34
CA LEU A 441 13.48 21.79 -3.99
C LEU A 441 14.73 21.14 -3.41
N LEU A 442 15.16 19.97 -3.92
CA LEU A 442 16.43 19.34 -3.52
C LEU A 442 17.64 20.28 -3.68
N ALA A 443 17.60 21.18 -4.68
CA ALA A 443 18.65 22.18 -4.86
C ALA A 443 18.82 23.14 -3.65
N GLN A 444 17.83 23.20 -2.75
CA GLN A 444 17.85 24.04 -1.55
C GLN A 444 18.29 23.25 -0.29
N ILE A 445 18.62 21.98 -0.44
CA ILE A 445 18.97 21.08 0.67
C ILE A 445 20.38 20.53 0.45
N PRO A 446 21.40 21.15 1.02
CA PRO A 446 22.77 20.64 0.91
C PRO A 446 23.00 19.44 1.82
N GLY A 447 23.77 18.47 1.37
CA GLY A 447 24.20 17.35 2.20
C GLY A 447 24.23 16.01 1.49
N ASP A 448 24.65 14.99 2.22
CA ASP A 448 24.75 13.60 1.78
C ASP A 448 23.63 12.79 2.49
N TYR A 449 22.53 12.61 1.81
CA TYR A 449 21.32 11.91 2.27
C TYR A 449 20.70 11.14 1.10
N MET A 450 19.86 10.17 1.39
CA MET A 450 19.03 9.49 0.38
C MET A 450 17.73 10.25 0.17
N VAL A 451 17.08 10.03 -0.99
CA VAL A 451 15.76 10.57 -1.33
C VAL A 451 14.75 9.44 -1.48
N ASP A 452 13.50 9.70 -1.09
CA ASP A 452 12.44 8.69 -1.01
C ASP A 452 11.22 9.04 -1.88
N PRO A 453 11.22 8.70 -3.19
CA PRO A 453 10.05 8.80 -4.04
C PRO A 453 9.06 7.66 -3.84
N HIS A 454 7.75 7.95 -3.88
CA HIS A 454 6.64 7.01 -3.75
C HIS A 454 5.78 6.94 -5.01
N TRP A 455 5.31 5.73 -5.39
CA TRP A 455 4.44 5.53 -6.56
C TRP A 455 3.32 4.51 -6.34
N TYR A 456 2.10 5.01 -6.30
CA TYR A 456 0.88 4.22 -6.33
C TYR A 456 0.15 4.46 -7.65
N ARG A 457 0.29 3.55 -8.62
CA ARG A 457 -0.11 3.76 -10.01
C ARG A 457 -0.78 2.50 -10.60
N ASP A 458 -1.15 2.60 -11.89
CA ASP A 458 -1.71 1.50 -12.67
C ASP A 458 -0.61 0.61 -13.33
N PRO A 459 -0.96 -0.56 -13.88
CA PRO A 459 0.04 -1.42 -14.52
C PRO A 459 0.81 -0.75 -15.66
N ASN A 460 0.17 0.17 -16.40
CA ASN A 460 0.81 0.84 -17.52
C ASN A 460 1.93 1.77 -17.05
N PHE A 461 1.76 2.42 -15.92
CA PHE A 461 2.82 3.22 -15.32
C PHE A 461 4.07 2.37 -15.07
N PHE A 462 3.94 1.22 -14.43
CA PHE A 462 5.08 0.38 -14.07
C PHE A 462 5.78 -0.19 -15.31
N PHE A 463 5.05 -0.62 -16.33
CA PHE A 463 5.65 -1.02 -17.60
C PHE A 463 6.39 0.13 -18.30
N ASN A 464 5.76 1.30 -18.39
CA ASN A 464 6.31 2.47 -19.09
C ASN A 464 7.52 3.08 -18.39
N ASN A 465 7.68 2.86 -17.08
CA ASN A 465 8.73 3.43 -16.27
C ASN A 465 9.85 2.44 -15.90
N ASN A 466 9.99 1.31 -16.61
CA ASN A 466 11.17 0.44 -16.47
C ASN A 466 12.49 1.21 -16.68
N HIS A 467 12.50 2.27 -17.49
CA HIS A 467 13.65 3.11 -17.80
C HIS A 467 13.74 4.42 -16.98
N LEU A 468 12.90 4.57 -15.96
CA LEU A 468 12.78 5.81 -15.18
C LEU A 468 14.11 6.29 -14.59
N PHE A 469 14.95 5.38 -14.16
CA PHE A 469 16.20 5.70 -13.48
C PHE A 469 17.42 5.72 -14.39
N ASP A 470 17.30 5.37 -15.69
CA ASP A 470 18.43 5.32 -16.61
C ASP A 470 19.10 6.69 -16.75
N GLU A 471 18.32 7.77 -16.76
CA GLU A 471 18.78 9.16 -16.85
C GLU A 471 18.64 9.91 -15.50
N ALA A 472 18.37 9.23 -14.40
CA ALA A 472 18.26 9.87 -13.10
C ALA A 472 19.57 10.53 -12.68
N PRO A 473 19.55 11.72 -12.08
CA PRO A 473 20.75 12.33 -11.52
C PRO A 473 21.41 11.43 -10.48
N ARG A 474 22.73 11.28 -10.53
CA ARG A 474 23.52 10.52 -9.54
C ARG A 474 24.01 11.43 -8.39
N THR A 475 23.19 12.40 -8.00
CA THR A 475 23.51 13.37 -6.93
C THR A 475 23.15 12.85 -5.54
N HIS A 476 22.12 12.01 -5.45
CA HIS A 476 21.67 11.38 -4.21
C HIS A 476 21.35 9.93 -4.50
N ASP A 477 21.62 9.05 -3.55
CA ASP A 477 21.13 7.70 -3.56
C ASP A 477 19.59 7.68 -3.41
N ILE A 478 18.92 6.77 -4.10
CA ILE A 478 17.47 6.65 -4.11
C ILE A 478 17.04 5.44 -3.29
N TYR A 479 16.14 5.66 -2.37
CA TYR A 479 15.31 4.66 -1.72
C TYR A 479 13.88 4.79 -2.26
N VAL A 480 13.36 3.78 -2.96
CA VAL A 480 11.96 3.74 -3.40
C VAL A 480 11.14 3.14 -2.25
N GLY A 481 10.70 3.99 -1.33
CA GLY A 481 10.18 3.57 -0.03
C GLY A 481 8.79 3.02 -0.06
N GLU A 482 7.96 3.48 -1.00
CA GLU A 482 6.60 2.98 -1.16
C GLU A 482 6.23 2.87 -2.63
N TYR A 483 5.87 1.67 -3.09
CA TYR A 483 5.28 1.50 -4.40
C TYR A 483 4.36 0.28 -4.45
N ALA A 484 3.29 0.40 -5.22
CA ALA A 484 2.39 -0.69 -5.57
C ALA A 484 1.57 -0.35 -6.80
N CYS A 485 1.27 -1.36 -7.60
CA CYS A 485 0.25 -1.27 -8.63
C CYS A 485 -1.15 -1.39 -7.99
N ASN A 486 -1.73 -0.26 -7.59
CA ASN A 486 -2.94 -0.20 -6.77
C ASN A 486 -4.16 0.42 -7.45
N THR A 487 -4.05 0.84 -8.70
CA THR A 487 -5.13 1.44 -9.48
C THR A 487 -5.30 0.77 -10.83
N GLY A 488 -6.42 1.03 -11.50
CA GLY A 488 -6.69 0.52 -12.84
C GLY A 488 -7.13 -0.95 -12.91
N VAL A 489 -7.24 -1.46 -14.12
CA VAL A 489 -7.57 -2.87 -14.38
C VAL A 489 -6.36 -3.75 -14.07
N GLY A 490 -6.56 -4.80 -13.32
CA GLY A 490 -5.50 -5.71 -12.91
C GLY A 490 -4.75 -5.30 -11.64
N ALA A 491 -5.09 -4.15 -11.03
CA ALA A 491 -4.53 -3.75 -9.74
C ALA A 491 -4.71 -4.86 -8.68
N GLY A 492 -3.61 -5.28 -8.06
CA GLY A 492 -3.59 -6.36 -7.08
C GLY A 492 -3.67 -7.80 -7.65
N ASN A 493 -3.83 -7.97 -8.96
CA ASN A 493 -3.84 -9.28 -9.64
C ASN A 493 -2.45 -9.63 -10.22
N LEU A 494 -2.34 -10.73 -10.99
CA LEU A 494 -1.09 -11.11 -11.63
C LEU A 494 -0.55 -10.00 -12.56
N LEU A 495 -1.42 -9.30 -13.31
CA LEU A 495 -0.99 -8.20 -14.17
C LEU A 495 -0.26 -7.10 -13.39
N ALA A 496 -0.72 -6.76 -12.19
CA ALA A 496 -0.01 -5.83 -11.30
C ALA A 496 1.39 -6.36 -10.99
N ALA A 497 1.48 -7.59 -10.51
CA ALA A 497 2.75 -8.22 -10.13
C ALA A 497 3.75 -8.27 -11.30
N ILE A 498 3.30 -8.60 -12.51
CA ILE A 498 4.15 -8.65 -13.71
C ILE A 498 4.60 -7.23 -14.12
N SER A 499 3.76 -6.22 -13.99
CA SER A 499 4.14 -4.83 -14.24
C SER A 499 5.15 -4.30 -13.22
N GLU A 500 4.97 -4.65 -11.95
CA GLU A 500 5.91 -4.34 -10.87
C GLU A 500 7.26 -5.06 -11.08
N ALA A 501 7.24 -6.32 -11.56
CA ALA A 501 8.47 -7.03 -11.95
C ALA A 501 9.26 -6.26 -13.01
N ALA A 502 8.59 -5.70 -14.04
CA ALA A 502 9.25 -4.87 -15.04
C ALA A 502 9.91 -3.63 -14.43
N PHE A 503 9.26 -2.98 -13.49
CA PHE A 503 9.81 -1.82 -12.77
C PHE A 503 11.01 -2.19 -11.89
N ILE A 504 10.93 -3.35 -11.21
CA ILE A 504 12.03 -3.90 -10.41
C ILE A 504 13.28 -4.13 -11.27
N LEU A 505 13.12 -4.67 -12.50
CA LEU A 505 14.26 -4.83 -13.42
C LEU A 505 14.95 -3.50 -13.72
N GLY A 506 14.18 -2.41 -13.83
CA GLY A 506 14.71 -1.05 -14.00
C GLY A 506 15.47 -0.55 -12.78
N MET A 507 14.94 -0.79 -11.57
CA MET A 507 15.62 -0.45 -10.33
C MET A 507 16.92 -1.23 -10.14
N GLU A 508 16.90 -2.54 -10.38
CA GLU A 508 18.08 -3.40 -10.28
C GLU A 508 19.15 -3.02 -11.32
N ARG A 509 18.75 -2.65 -12.55
CA ARG A 509 19.67 -2.16 -13.59
C ARG A 509 20.40 -0.90 -13.15
N ASN A 510 19.75 -0.03 -12.39
CA ASN A 510 20.24 1.27 -11.91
C ASN A 510 20.64 1.24 -10.43
N SER A 511 21.15 0.10 -9.92
CA SER A 511 21.58 -0.02 -8.52
C SER A 511 22.82 0.83 -8.17
N ASP A 512 23.43 1.50 -9.15
CA ASP A 512 24.43 2.56 -8.91
C ASP A 512 23.80 3.79 -8.23
N VAL A 513 22.50 4.00 -8.39
CA VAL A 513 21.74 5.10 -7.79
C VAL A 513 20.55 4.61 -6.96
N VAL A 514 19.82 3.58 -7.39
CA VAL A 514 18.73 2.98 -6.62
C VAL A 514 19.30 1.95 -5.64
N LYS A 515 19.43 2.33 -4.40
CA LYS A 515 20.06 1.49 -3.37
C LYS A 515 19.08 0.61 -2.63
N MET A 516 17.85 1.07 -2.46
CA MET A 516 16.86 0.43 -1.60
C MET A 516 15.46 0.55 -2.19
N THR A 517 14.62 -0.44 -1.90
CA THR A 517 13.21 -0.43 -2.31
C THR A 517 12.37 -1.26 -1.34
N SER A 518 11.13 -0.84 -1.09
CA SER A 518 10.15 -1.60 -0.32
C SER A 518 8.74 -1.46 -0.89
N TYR A 519 8.04 -2.58 -1.00
CA TYR A 519 6.63 -2.61 -1.39
C TYR A 519 5.75 -2.11 -0.25
N ALA A 520 4.70 -1.38 -0.56
CA ALA A 520 3.78 -0.82 0.44
C ALA A 520 2.30 -0.88 0.00
N PRO A 521 1.36 -1.15 0.95
CA PRO A 521 1.58 -1.67 2.30
C PRO A 521 1.84 -3.19 2.33
N LEU A 522 2.33 -3.70 3.49
CA LEU A 522 2.63 -5.13 3.66
C LEU A 522 1.39 -5.99 3.90
N PHE A 523 0.56 -5.64 4.88
CA PHE A 523 -0.45 -6.52 5.44
C PHE A 523 -1.87 -6.00 5.24
N GLU A 524 -2.82 -6.94 5.08
CA GLU A 524 -4.25 -6.67 5.05
C GLU A 524 -5.00 -7.75 5.82
N ASN A 525 -5.70 -7.35 6.88
CA ASN A 525 -6.71 -8.21 7.49
C ASN A 525 -7.92 -8.32 6.54
N GLU A 526 -8.42 -9.53 6.26
CA GLU A 526 -9.55 -9.76 5.33
C GLU A 526 -10.82 -8.98 5.71
N ASN A 527 -10.97 -8.67 7.00
CA ASN A 527 -12.14 -7.99 7.54
C ASN A 527 -12.01 -6.46 7.50
N ARG A 528 -10.80 -5.94 7.23
CA ARG A 528 -10.56 -4.51 7.12
C ARG A 528 -9.48 -4.17 6.11
N ARG A 529 -9.88 -3.36 5.12
CA ARG A 529 -9.00 -2.83 4.09
C ARG A 529 -9.05 -1.31 4.10
N ASP A 530 -7.99 -0.67 4.58
CA ASP A 530 -7.85 0.78 4.60
C ASP A 530 -7.14 1.33 3.36
N TRP A 531 -6.37 0.47 2.65
CA TRP A 531 -5.68 0.79 1.41
C TRP A 531 -5.78 -0.37 0.41
N PRO A 532 -6.01 -0.11 -0.90
CA PRO A 532 -6.06 -1.18 -1.89
C PRO A 532 -4.66 -1.75 -2.19
N THR A 533 -4.61 -3.05 -2.48
CA THR A 533 -3.40 -3.81 -2.85
C THR A 533 -2.33 -3.87 -1.76
N ASN A 534 -2.50 -4.78 -0.83
CA ASN A 534 -1.52 -5.11 0.18
C ASN A 534 -0.82 -6.44 -0.19
N LEU A 535 0.41 -6.65 0.26
CA LEU A 535 1.25 -7.76 -0.21
C LEU A 535 0.84 -9.11 0.37
N ILE A 536 0.49 -9.13 1.67
CA ILE A 536 0.16 -10.33 2.45
C ILE A 536 -1.23 -10.16 3.05
N HIS A 537 -2.11 -11.10 2.76
CA HIS A 537 -3.45 -11.16 3.34
C HIS A 537 -3.48 -12.13 4.50
N PHE A 538 -4.23 -11.79 5.53
CA PHE A 538 -4.37 -12.64 6.71
C PHE A 538 -5.76 -12.52 7.37
N ASN A 539 -6.08 -13.51 8.19
CA ASN A 539 -7.15 -13.46 9.18
C ASN A 539 -6.64 -13.98 10.52
N SER A 540 -7.51 -14.34 11.41
CA SER A 540 -7.14 -14.77 12.76
C SER A 540 -6.23 -16.02 12.81
N ASN A 541 -6.18 -16.86 11.76
CA ASN A 541 -5.44 -18.12 11.76
C ASN A 541 -4.90 -18.58 10.41
N GLN A 542 -5.02 -17.77 9.36
CA GLN A 542 -4.54 -18.09 8.02
C GLN A 542 -3.85 -16.87 7.40
N THR A 543 -2.96 -17.14 6.44
CA THR A 543 -2.27 -16.10 5.66
C THR A 543 -1.95 -16.59 4.25
N PHE A 544 -1.87 -15.67 3.30
CA PHE A 544 -1.33 -15.93 1.97
C PHE A 544 -0.67 -14.68 1.37
N GLY A 545 0.30 -14.90 0.46
CA GLY A 545 0.91 -13.84 -0.34
C GLY A 545 0.16 -13.63 -1.66
N ARG A 546 -0.02 -12.37 -2.08
CA ARG A 546 -0.48 -12.04 -3.43
C ARG A 546 0.57 -12.38 -4.49
N ALA A 547 0.25 -12.28 -5.76
CA ALA A 547 1.22 -12.48 -6.85
C ALA A 547 2.42 -11.52 -6.70
N SER A 548 2.21 -10.27 -6.29
CA SER A 548 3.26 -9.30 -5.99
C SER A 548 4.22 -9.75 -4.90
N TYR A 549 3.75 -10.48 -3.88
CA TYR A 549 4.60 -11.09 -2.86
C TYR A 549 5.66 -12.01 -3.48
N TYR A 550 5.24 -12.85 -4.40
CA TYR A 550 6.14 -13.78 -5.07
C TYR A 550 7.10 -13.10 -6.04
N VAL A 551 6.69 -11.98 -6.67
CA VAL A 551 7.59 -11.17 -7.49
C VAL A 551 8.70 -10.54 -6.62
N GLN A 552 8.36 -10.00 -5.46
CA GLN A 552 9.34 -9.47 -4.50
C GLN A 552 10.30 -10.58 -4.04
N GLN A 553 9.75 -11.74 -3.61
CA GLN A 553 10.53 -12.89 -3.18
C GLN A 553 11.48 -13.38 -4.26
N MET A 554 10.97 -13.64 -5.48
CA MET A 554 11.78 -14.10 -6.60
C MET A 554 12.93 -13.14 -6.90
N SER A 555 12.65 -11.84 -6.87
CA SER A 555 13.64 -10.80 -7.18
C SER A 555 14.73 -10.73 -6.10
N ALA A 556 14.35 -10.79 -4.81
CA ALA A 556 15.28 -10.75 -3.69
C ALA A 556 16.17 -12.00 -3.59
N GLU A 557 15.60 -13.21 -3.76
CA GLU A 557 16.33 -14.48 -3.74
C GLU A 557 17.31 -14.65 -4.90
N ASN A 558 17.05 -13.97 -6.00
CA ASN A 558 17.81 -14.15 -7.25
C ASN A 558 18.54 -12.88 -7.70
N GLN A 559 19.05 -12.11 -6.73
CA GLN A 559 19.94 -11.00 -7.04
C GLN A 559 21.23 -11.51 -7.70
N ALA A 560 21.74 -10.74 -8.67
CA ALA A 560 23.09 -10.87 -9.15
C ALA A 560 24.04 -10.03 -8.27
N THR A 561 25.34 -10.31 -8.33
CA THR A 561 26.36 -9.46 -7.69
C THR A 561 26.51 -8.14 -8.45
N TYR A 562 26.47 -8.22 -9.78
CA TYR A 562 26.52 -7.06 -10.67
C TYR A 562 25.77 -7.34 -11.97
N ASN A 563 25.29 -6.27 -12.60
CA ASN A 563 24.69 -6.31 -13.91
C ASN A 563 25.75 -6.60 -14.99
N VAL A 564 25.35 -7.26 -16.07
CA VAL A 564 26.19 -7.44 -17.26
C VAL A 564 25.46 -6.87 -18.48
N PHE A 565 26.23 -6.54 -19.50
CA PHE A 565 25.68 -5.99 -20.74
C PHE A 565 24.64 -6.91 -21.36
N VAL A 566 23.52 -6.32 -21.72
CA VAL A 566 22.45 -6.93 -22.52
C VAL A 566 22.07 -5.98 -23.67
N SER A 567 22.02 -6.49 -24.89
CA SER A 567 21.81 -5.64 -26.08
C SER A 567 20.38 -5.09 -26.19
N GLU A 568 19.44 -5.63 -25.43
CA GLU A 568 18.03 -5.26 -25.49
C GLU A 568 17.42 -5.45 -24.10
N THR A 569 17.11 -4.34 -23.42
CA THR A 569 16.44 -4.35 -22.11
C THR A 569 14.93 -4.38 -22.24
N SER A 570 14.40 -4.01 -23.38
CA SER A 570 12.97 -4.04 -23.71
C SER A 570 12.74 -4.21 -25.21
N THR A 571 11.62 -4.81 -25.59
CA THR A 571 11.22 -4.93 -27.00
C THR A 571 10.69 -3.58 -27.53
N SER A 572 10.45 -3.54 -28.86
CA SER A 572 9.77 -2.40 -29.49
C SER A 572 8.34 -2.21 -28.95
N LEU A 573 7.91 -0.97 -29.01
CA LEU A 573 6.58 -0.54 -28.55
C LEU A 573 5.45 -1.21 -29.33
N GLU A 574 4.49 -1.82 -28.64
CA GLU A 574 3.22 -2.23 -29.22
C GLU A 574 2.18 -1.12 -29.03
N VAL A 575 1.53 -0.72 -30.12
CA VAL A 575 0.47 0.30 -30.11
C VAL A 575 -0.84 -0.36 -29.69
N THR A 576 -1.50 0.13 -28.64
CA THR A 576 -2.87 -0.25 -28.28
C THR A 576 -3.84 0.77 -28.92
N PRO A 577 -4.58 0.41 -29.96
CA PRO A 577 -5.49 1.32 -30.62
C PRO A 577 -6.56 1.88 -29.65
N PHE A 578 -7.04 3.08 -29.92
CA PHE A 578 -8.22 3.59 -29.24
C PHE A 578 -9.43 2.71 -29.55
N PRO A 579 -10.19 2.26 -28.53
CA PRO A 579 -11.27 1.30 -28.74
C PRO A 579 -12.46 1.94 -29.46
N ALA A 580 -13.18 1.12 -30.20
CA ALA A 580 -14.53 1.45 -30.65
C ALA A 580 -15.47 1.57 -29.44
N GLY A 581 -16.15 2.69 -29.30
CA GLY A 581 -17.02 2.94 -28.17
C GLY A 581 -17.96 4.12 -28.38
N THR A 582 -18.76 4.43 -27.36
CA THR A 582 -19.60 5.62 -27.38
C THR A 582 -18.83 6.88 -27.02
N ILE A 583 -19.43 8.04 -27.28
CA ILE A 583 -18.96 9.33 -26.77
C ILE A 583 -19.68 9.69 -25.48
N GLY A 584 -19.11 10.62 -24.72
CA GLY A 584 -19.74 11.23 -23.57
C GLY A 584 -19.32 12.68 -23.35
N LEU A 585 -20.10 13.38 -22.57
CA LEU A 585 -19.92 14.77 -22.18
C LEU A 585 -19.89 14.83 -20.65
N GLY A 586 -19.09 15.74 -20.07
CA GLY A 586 -19.00 15.86 -18.61
C GLY A 586 -18.05 16.94 -18.14
N SER A 587 -17.77 16.93 -16.84
CA SER A 587 -16.93 17.93 -16.18
C SER A 587 -16.36 17.37 -14.88
N TYR A 588 -15.41 18.10 -14.29
CA TYR A 588 -14.87 17.84 -12.96
C TYR A 588 -15.10 19.08 -12.09
N SER A 589 -15.89 18.94 -11.03
CA SER A 589 -16.23 20.03 -10.12
C SER A 589 -16.62 21.33 -10.84
N THR A 590 -17.37 21.22 -11.95
CA THR A 590 -17.62 22.32 -12.89
C THR A 590 -18.99 22.17 -13.55
N GLN A 591 -19.69 23.26 -13.69
CA GLN A 591 -20.98 23.35 -14.38
C GLN A 591 -20.77 23.74 -15.83
N CYS A 592 -21.42 23.05 -16.77
CA CYS A 592 -21.23 23.18 -18.20
C CYS A 592 -22.51 23.04 -18.99
N GLN A 593 -22.49 23.57 -20.22
CA GLN A 593 -23.56 23.37 -21.20
C GLN A 593 -22.98 22.88 -22.53
N TYR A 594 -23.70 21.99 -23.22
CA TYR A 594 -23.34 21.43 -24.51
C TYR A 594 -24.52 21.48 -25.47
N LYS A 595 -24.27 21.89 -26.72
CA LYS A 595 -25.30 21.93 -27.78
C LYS A 595 -24.72 21.66 -29.15
N ASN A 596 -25.62 21.51 -30.16
CA ASN A 596 -25.24 21.32 -31.56
C ASN A 596 -24.29 20.13 -31.79
N VAL A 597 -24.51 19.04 -31.06
CA VAL A 597 -23.68 17.83 -31.15
C VAL A 597 -23.92 17.13 -32.46
N LYS A 598 -22.85 16.95 -33.26
CA LYS A 598 -22.89 16.20 -34.53
C LYS A 598 -21.69 15.27 -34.59
N ILE A 599 -21.92 14.09 -35.19
CA ILE A 599 -20.86 13.11 -35.45
C ILE A 599 -20.85 12.82 -36.96
N THR A 600 -19.66 12.96 -37.54
CA THR A 600 -19.38 12.55 -38.92
C THR A 600 -18.53 11.28 -38.88
N THR A 601 -19.07 10.19 -39.41
CA THR A 601 -18.37 8.89 -39.47
C THR A 601 -17.38 8.83 -40.64
N ALA A 602 -16.49 7.84 -40.66
CA ALA A 602 -15.43 7.72 -41.66
C ALA A 602 -15.96 7.61 -43.11
N ASP A 603 -17.19 7.11 -43.30
CA ASP A 603 -17.88 7.05 -44.59
C ASP A 603 -18.50 8.41 -45.02
N GLY A 604 -18.31 9.47 -44.22
CA GLY A 604 -18.77 10.83 -44.47
C GLY A 604 -20.22 11.09 -44.06
N LYS A 605 -20.93 10.17 -43.47
CA LYS A 605 -22.28 10.36 -42.96
C LYS A 605 -22.27 11.22 -41.69
N THR A 606 -23.00 12.31 -41.69
CA THR A 606 -23.15 13.21 -40.54
C THR A 606 -24.53 13.01 -39.89
N VAL A 607 -24.53 12.84 -38.57
CA VAL A 607 -25.76 12.74 -37.75
C VAL A 607 -25.69 13.80 -36.65
N ALA A 608 -26.77 14.58 -36.50
CA ALA A 608 -26.95 15.47 -35.35
C ALA A 608 -27.69 14.76 -34.24
N TYR A 609 -27.33 15.06 -33.01
CA TYR A 609 -27.91 14.43 -31.81
C TYR A 609 -28.49 15.47 -30.87
N GLU A 610 -29.71 15.23 -30.39
CA GLU A 610 -30.40 16.13 -29.48
C GLU A 610 -30.01 15.84 -28.02
N PRO A 611 -30.11 16.82 -27.10
CA PRO A 611 -29.73 16.67 -25.69
C PRO A 611 -30.42 15.55 -24.93
N ASP A 612 -31.64 15.18 -25.30
CA ASP A 612 -32.44 14.13 -24.65
C ASP A 612 -31.97 12.70 -25.02
N GLN A 613 -31.19 12.54 -26.08
CA GLN A 613 -30.61 11.27 -26.50
C GLN A 613 -29.40 10.83 -25.64
N PHE A 614 -28.91 11.70 -24.76
CA PHE A 614 -27.81 11.40 -23.86
C PHE A 614 -28.30 10.72 -22.59
N GLN A 615 -27.72 9.55 -22.28
CA GLN A 615 -27.94 8.82 -21.05
C GLN A 615 -27.10 9.44 -19.93
N LYS A 616 -27.75 9.93 -18.89
CA LYS A 616 -27.15 10.57 -17.72
C LYS A 616 -26.63 9.48 -16.76
N LEU A 617 -25.32 9.36 -16.58
CA LEU A 617 -24.71 8.34 -15.75
C LEU A 617 -24.25 8.89 -14.40
N ARG A 618 -23.69 10.12 -14.37
CA ARG A 618 -23.19 10.78 -13.15
C ARG A 618 -23.39 12.30 -13.26
N GLY A 619 -23.67 12.95 -12.12
CA GLY A 619 -23.96 14.38 -12.04
C GLY A 619 -25.44 14.71 -12.24
N GLU A 620 -25.76 15.99 -12.07
CA GLU A 620 -27.14 16.52 -12.27
C GLU A 620 -27.25 17.16 -13.64
N TRP A 621 -28.19 16.66 -14.43
CA TRP A 621 -28.33 17.05 -15.83
C TRP A 621 -29.76 17.47 -16.16
N LYS A 622 -29.90 18.56 -16.91
CA LYS A 622 -31.17 19.03 -17.47
C LYS A 622 -31.02 19.49 -18.92
N VAL A 623 -32.10 19.55 -19.63
CA VAL A 623 -32.15 20.24 -20.96
C VAL A 623 -32.64 21.65 -20.73
N GLU A 624 -31.89 22.67 -21.15
CA GLU A 624 -32.18 24.05 -20.94
C GLU A 624 -31.74 24.88 -22.14
N GLY A 625 -32.67 25.66 -22.75
CA GLY A 625 -32.34 26.50 -23.90
C GLY A 625 -31.76 25.72 -25.11
N GLY A 626 -32.18 24.48 -25.33
CA GLY A 626 -31.67 23.60 -26.38
C GLY A 626 -30.26 23.04 -26.13
N ALA A 627 -29.74 23.18 -24.90
CA ALA A 627 -28.45 22.62 -24.48
C ALA A 627 -28.63 21.54 -23.41
N LEU A 628 -27.73 20.57 -23.39
CA LEU A 628 -27.57 19.64 -22.30
C LEU A 628 -26.74 20.32 -21.23
N ALA A 629 -27.33 20.66 -20.10
CA ALA A 629 -26.69 21.36 -18.98
C ALA A 629 -26.39 20.41 -17.83
N GLN A 630 -25.13 20.41 -17.41
CA GLN A 630 -24.61 19.79 -16.18
C GLN A 630 -24.59 20.88 -15.09
N THR A 631 -25.26 20.66 -13.94
CA THR A 631 -25.50 21.69 -12.94
C THR A 631 -24.88 21.41 -11.57
N SER A 632 -24.36 20.21 -11.31
CA SER A 632 -23.69 19.87 -10.04
C SER A 632 -22.20 20.22 -10.04
N ASN A 633 -21.60 20.27 -8.85
CA ASN A 633 -20.16 20.39 -8.66
C ASN A 633 -19.51 19.04 -8.31
N GLU A 634 -20.13 17.93 -8.71
CA GLU A 634 -19.57 16.62 -8.50
C GLU A 634 -18.26 16.41 -9.27
N ASN A 635 -17.40 15.59 -8.71
CA ASN A 635 -16.21 15.14 -9.38
C ASN A 635 -16.58 14.13 -10.48
N LEU A 636 -16.13 14.38 -11.69
CA LEU A 636 -16.24 13.46 -12.81
C LEU A 636 -17.68 13.12 -13.21
N THR A 637 -18.42 14.12 -13.64
CA THR A 637 -19.78 13.96 -14.19
C THR A 637 -19.76 13.35 -15.60
N MET A 638 -20.84 12.68 -16.03
CA MET A 638 -20.87 12.00 -17.33
C MET A 638 -22.32 11.81 -17.84
N ALA A 639 -22.52 12.17 -19.09
CA ALA A 639 -23.65 11.74 -19.89
C ALA A 639 -23.14 11.13 -21.20
N THR A 640 -23.53 9.89 -21.53
CA THR A 640 -23.06 9.15 -22.72
C THR A 640 -24.12 9.14 -23.81
N LEU A 641 -23.71 8.86 -25.06
CA LEU A 641 -24.59 8.76 -26.23
C LEU A 641 -24.69 7.30 -26.74
N PRO A 642 -25.56 6.46 -26.16
CA PRO A 642 -25.67 5.04 -26.51
C PRO A 642 -26.02 4.77 -27.99
N ALA A 643 -26.67 5.73 -28.63
CA ALA A 643 -27.05 5.63 -30.04
C ALA A 643 -25.85 5.66 -31.02
N PHE A 644 -24.63 5.99 -30.52
CA PHE A 644 -23.41 6.02 -31.31
C PHE A 644 -22.36 5.05 -30.74
N LYS A 645 -21.69 4.34 -31.66
CA LYS A 645 -20.50 3.54 -31.38
C LYS A 645 -19.55 3.54 -32.58
N GLY A 646 -18.29 3.92 -32.36
CA GLY A 646 -17.30 4.00 -33.45
C GLY A 646 -15.89 4.18 -32.90
N ASP A 647 -14.89 3.99 -33.76
CA ASP A 647 -13.46 4.18 -33.50
C ASP A 647 -12.83 5.22 -34.43
N SER A 648 -13.56 5.64 -35.49
CA SER A 648 -13.10 6.55 -36.53
C SER A 648 -14.22 7.55 -36.85
N TYR A 649 -14.12 8.77 -36.33
CA TYR A 649 -15.16 9.81 -36.50
C TYR A 649 -14.65 11.20 -36.14
N THR A 650 -15.41 12.18 -36.54
CA THR A 650 -15.30 13.58 -36.10
C THR A 650 -16.52 13.95 -35.26
N LEU A 651 -16.29 14.36 -34.04
CA LEU A 651 -17.29 14.94 -33.13
C LEU A 651 -17.16 16.45 -33.17
N GLU A 652 -18.27 17.16 -33.47
CA GLU A 652 -18.34 18.60 -33.42
C GLU A 652 -19.48 19.04 -32.49
N MET A 653 -19.25 20.09 -31.69
CA MET A 653 -20.23 20.64 -30.78
C MET A 653 -19.88 22.05 -30.33
N GLN A 654 -20.79 22.67 -29.60
CA GLN A 654 -20.50 23.85 -28.80
C GLN A 654 -20.54 23.51 -27.32
N ALA A 655 -19.53 23.98 -26.56
CA ALA A 655 -19.42 23.79 -25.14
C ALA A 655 -19.19 25.10 -24.40
N MET A 656 -19.80 25.26 -23.22
CA MET A 656 -19.66 26.46 -22.39
C MET A 656 -19.52 26.05 -20.91
N LYS A 657 -18.54 26.61 -20.23
CA LYS A 657 -18.43 26.59 -18.78
C LYS A 657 -19.32 27.66 -18.17
N THR A 658 -20.16 27.32 -17.20
CA THR A 658 -21.03 28.28 -16.49
C THR A 658 -20.55 28.61 -15.09
N GLY A 659 -19.72 27.73 -14.49
CA GLY A 659 -19.12 27.91 -13.16
C GLY A 659 -18.23 26.76 -12.77
N GLY A 660 -17.56 26.85 -11.61
CA GLY A 660 -16.73 25.76 -11.05
C GLY A 660 -15.24 25.89 -11.34
N MET A 661 -14.50 24.84 -10.97
CA MET A 661 -13.03 24.91 -10.87
C MET A 661 -12.28 24.68 -12.19
N GLU A 662 -12.78 23.78 -13.05
CA GLU A 662 -12.11 23.35 -14.29
C GLU A 662 -12.91 23.79 -15.53
N GLY A 663 -12.55 23.25 -16.69
CA GLY A 663 -13.32 23.35 -17.90
C GLY A 663 -14.30 22.19 -18.08
N PHE A 664 -14.20 21.46 -19.18
CA PHE A 664 -15.14 20.38 -19.48
C PHE A 664 -14.46 19.13 -20.05
N PHE A 665 -15.09 17.98 -19.86
CA PHE A 665 -14.65 16.70 -20.42
C PHE A 665 -15.43 16.33 -21.68
N ILE A 666 -14.71 15.74 -22.61
CA ILE A 666 -15.28 14.99 -23.74
C ILE A 666 -14.73 13.57 -23.65
N TYR A 667 -15.62 12.58 -23.55
CA TYR A 667 -15.26 11.18 -23.49
C TYR A 667 -15.39 10.53 -24.87
N TYR A 668 -14.47 9.59 -25.16
CA TYR A 668 -14.45 8.85 -26.44
C TYR A 668 -14.01 7.40 -26.21
N GLY A 669 -14.44 6.48 -27.09
CA GLY A 669 -14.16 5.06 -26.93
C GLY A 669 -14.70 4.46 -25.65
N MET A 670 -15.79 5.00 -25.10
CA MET A 670 -16.34 4.58 -23.81
C MET A 670 -17.14 3.29 -23.93
N ASP A 671 -17.03 2.45 -22.90
CA ASP A 671 -17.95 1.34 -22.70
C ASP A 671 -19.38 1.82 -22.33
N GLU A 672 -20.38 0.96 -22.45
CA GLU A 672 -21.78 1.30 -22.20
C GLU A 672 -22.08 1.75 -20.75
N ARG A 673 -21.23 1.38 -19.80
CA ARG A 673 -21.37 1.75 -18.38
C ARG A 673 -20.61 3.02 -18.04
N GLY A 674 -19.91 3.64 -18.98
CA GLY A 674 -19.11 4.82 -18.75
C GLY A 674 -17.93 4.60 -17.78
N ARG A 675 -17.38 3.39 -17.74
CA ARG A 675 -16.31 3.03 -16.80
C ARG A 675 -14.94 2.95 -17.43
N ASN A 676 -14.85 2.52 -18.68
CA ASN A 676 -13.58 2.35 -19.39
C ASN A 676 -13.64 3.05 -20.74
N GLY A 677 -12.54 3.64 -21.17
CA GLY A 677 -12.40 4.42 -22.40
C GLY A 677 -11.37 5.52 -22.26
N TYR A 678 -11.63 6.67 -22.85
CA TYR A 678 -10.73 7.81 -22.83
C TYR A 678 -11.49 9.12 -22.67
N SER A 679 -10.77 10.15 -22.25
CA SER A 679 -11.28 11.51 -22.17
C SER A 679 -10.25 12.53 -22.66
N VAL A 680 -10.73 13.68 -23.12
CA VAL A 680 -9.96 14.92 -23.17
C VAL A 680 -10.51 15.85 -22.10
N ASN A 681 -9.64 16.25 -21.15
CA ASN A 681 -9.92 17.24 -20.14
C ASN A 681 -9.49 18.61 -20.67
N ILE A 682 -10.43 19.46 -21.01
CA ILE A 682 -10.22 20.76 -21.61
C ILE A 682 -10.31 21.82 -20.52
N GLY A 683 -9.22 22.55 -20.26
CA GLY A 683 -9.12 23.44 -19.11
C GLY A 683 -9.19 22.70 -17.78
N GLY A 684 -8.56 21.56 -17.69
CA GLY A 684 -8.43 20.78 -16.45
C GLY A 684 -7.37 21.33 -15.51
N TRP A 685 -7.12 20.61 -14.41
CA TRP A 685 -6.11 20.92 -13.39
C TRP A 685 -6.22 22.37 -12.90
N ALA A 686 -7.35 22.67 -12.29
CA ALA A 686 -7.71 24.01 -11.83
C ALA A 686 -7.77 25.07 -12.98
N ASN A 687 -8.27 24.66 -14.12
CA ASN A 687 -8.44 25.50 -15.32
C ASN A 687 -7.11 26.04 -15.88
N GLN A 688 -6.08 25.22 -15.89
CA GLN A 688 -4.73 25.63 -16.33
C GLN A 688 -4.27 24.94 -17.61
N THR A 689 -4.64 23.67 -17.82
CA THR A 689 -4.12 22.85 -18.92
C THR A 689 -5.18 21.98 -19.57
N THR A 690 -4.89 21.51 -20.79
CA THR A 690 -5.69 20.52 -21.51
C THR A 690 -4.84 19.30 -21.81
N GLY A 691 -5.41 18.09 -21.63
CA GLY A 691 -4.72 16.84 -21.87
C GLY A 691 -5.67 15.67 -22.09
N PHE A 692 -5.14 14.57 -22.64
CA PHE A 692 -5.88 13.34 -22.87
C PHE A 692 -5.59 12.34 -21.75
N GLN A 693 -6.62 11.63 -21.28
CA GLN A 693 -6.49 10.68 -20.18
C GLN A 693 -7.26 9.37 -20.48
N PRO A 694 -6.67 8.20 -20.19
CA PRO A 694 -7.45 6.97 -20.11
C PRO A 694 -8.47 7.04 -18.98
N MET A 695 -9.57 6.34 -19.17
CA MET A 695 -10.59 6.09 -18.14
C MET A 695 -10.58 4.60 -17.79
N GLN A 696 -10.40 4.26 -16.52
CA GLN A 696 -10.44 2.88 -16.05
C GLN A 696 -11.27 2.76 -14.77
N ARG A 697 -12.17 1.78 -14.73
CA ARG A 697 -13.08 1.57 -13.59
C ARG A 697 -13.83 2.83 -13.15
N GLY A 698 -14.04 3.76 -14.07
CA GLY A 698 -14.74 5.01 -13.82
C GLY A 698 -13.91 6.14 -13.22
N ARG A 699 -12.58 6.05 -13.31
CA ARG A 699 -11.62 7.09 -12.90
C ARG A 699 -10.73 7.50 -14.06
N THR A 700 -10.27 8.74 -14.06
CA THR A 700 -9.23 9.21 -14.99
C THR A 700 -7.87 8.71 -14.52
N MET A 701 -7.03 8.31 -15.48
CA MET A 701 -5.66 7.86 -15.27
C MET A 701 -4.68 8.96 -15.67
N ASP A 702 -3.37 8.63 -15.62
CA ASP A 702 -2.32 9.58 -16.01
C ASP A 702 -2.45 10.01 -17.47
N VAL A 703 -2.01 11.22 -17.77
CA VAL A 703 -2.13 11.84 -19.10
C VAL A 703 -1.33 11.06 -20.15
N ILE A 704 -1.95 10.83 -21.30
CA ILE A 704 -1.24 10.34 -22.49
C ILE A 704 -0.82 11.53 -23.35
N GLY A 705 0.42 11.51 -23.83
CA GLY A 705 0.98 12.61 -24.59
C GLY A 705 1.31 13.84 -23.72
N ARG A 706 1.24 15.02 -24.34
CA ARG A 706 1.62 16.29 -23.70
C ARG A 706 0.41 17.10 -23.27
N GLN A 707 0.42 17.58 -22.04
CA GLN A 707 -0.49 18.65 -21.61
C GLN A 707 -0.08 19.99 -22.23
N VAL A 708 -1.06 20.78 -22.60
CA VAL A 708 -0.85 22.14 -23.14
C VAL A 708 -1.55 23.17 -22.27
N PRO A 709 -0.95 24.34 -22.05
CA PRO A 709 -1.60 25.44 -21.32
C PRO A 709 -2.89 25.86 -22.00
N GLN A 710 -3.99 25.89 -21.26
CA GLN A 710 -5.30 26.32 -21.74
C GLN A 710 -6.19 26.73 -20.60
N ARG A 711 -6.91 27.84 -20.75
CA ARG A 711 -7.88 28.33 -19.79
C ARG A 711 -9.23 28.50 -20.44
N ILE A 712 -10.30 28.11 -19.77
CA ILE A 712 -11.69 28.25 -20.23
C ILE A 712 -12.37 29.36 -19.45
N GLU A 713 -12.94 30.32 -20.18
CA GLU A 713 -13.67 31.46 -19.64
C GLU A 713 -15.12 31.04 -19.31
N ASN A 714 -15.67 31.59 -18.22
CA ASN A 714 -17.09 31.40 -17.89
C ASN A 714 -18.01 32.10 -18.90
N ASN A 715 -19.16 31.46 -19.17
CA ASN A 715 -20.22 31.99 -20.00
C ASN A 715 -19.82 32.35 -21.45
N LYS A 716 -18.79 31.71 -21.96
CA LYS A 716 -18.34 31.80 -23.36
C LYS A 716 -18.52 30.45 -24.05
N TRP A 717 -19.19 30.47 -25.21
CA TRP A 717 -19.31 29.32 -26.09
C TRP A 717 -18.02 29.11 -26.88
N TYR A 718 -17.56 27.89 -26.93
CA TYR A 718 -16.42 27.43 -27.71
C TYR A 718 -16.92 26.43 -28.75
N ASP A 719 -16.47 26.58 -30.01
CA ASP A 719 -16.63 25.55 -31.04
C ASP A 719 -15.58 24.46 -30.77
N VAL A 720 -16.03 23.27 -30.43
CA VAL A 720 -15.15 22.13 -30.09
C VAL A 720 -15.26 21.05 -31.13
N LYS A 721 -14.12 20.60 -31.67
CA LYS A 721 -14.04 19.47 -32.57
C LYS A 721 -13.03 18.47 -32.10
N VAL A 722 -13.43 17.21 -32.00
CA VAL A 722 -12.55 16.06 -31.66
C VAL A 722 -12.55 15.08 -32.83
N VAL A 723 -11.39 14.88 -33.40
CA VAL A 723 -11.18 13.87 -34.46
C VAL A 723 -10.58 12.64 -33.83
N VAL A 724 -11.29 11.51 -33.92
CA VAL A 724 -10.85 10.22 -33.36
C VAL A 724 -10.58 9.25 -34.47
N THR A 725 -9.43 8.60 -34.40
CA THR A 725 -9.06 7.40 -35.18
C THR A 725 -8.46 6.36 -34.23
N PRO A 726 -8.33 5.10 -34.63
CA PRO A 726 -7.69 4.09 -33.77
C PRO A 726 -6.27 4.45 -33.31
N GLU A 727 -5.56 5.29 -34.04
CA GLU A 727 -4.15 5.62 -33.80
C GLU A 727 -3.91 7.02 -33.25
N LEU A 728 -4.87 7.92 -33.42
CA LEU A 728 -4.68 9.35 -33.13
C LEU A 728 -6.00 9.99 -32.72
N VAL A 729 -5.97 10.80 -31.67
CA VAL A 729 -7.04 11.74 -31.33
C VAL A 729 -6.51 13.16 -31.39
N THR A 730 -7.31 14.07 -31.99
CA THR A 730 -6.92 15.48 -32.14
C THR A 730 -8.06 16.38 -31.66
N LEU A 731 -7.73 17.34 -30.81
CA LEU A 731 -8.66 18.39 -30.34
C LEU A 731 -8.44 19.69 -31.09
N TYR A 732 -9.56 20.26 -31.56
CA TYR A 732 -9.63 21.63 -32.10
C TYR A 732 -10.60 22.45 -31.27
N MET A 733 -10.29 23.73 -31.08
CA MET A 733 -11.18 24.72 -30.49
C MET A 733 -11.16 26.02 -31.36
N ASP A 734 -12.35 26.54 -31.63
CA ASP A 734 -12.53 27.73 -32.46
C ASP A 734 -11.72 27.66 -33.77
N GLY A 735 -11.72 26.47 -34.40
CA GLY A 735 -11.05 26.18 -35.64
C GLY A 735 -9.53 25.91 -35.55
N LYS A 736 -8.91 26.05 -34.35
CA LYS A 736 -7.47 25.85 -34.19
C LYS A 736 -7.18 24.50 -33.57
N GLU A 737 -6.17 23.78 -34.07
CA GLU A 737 -5.63 22.57 -33.38
C GLU A 737 -5.01 23.00 -32.04
N ILE A 738 -5.49 22.42 -30.96
CA ILE A 738 -5.01 22.68 -29.59
C ILE A 738 -3.96 21.68 -29.22
N THR A 739 -4.30 20.38 -29.31
CA THR A 739 -3.39 19.28 -28.96
C THR A 739 -3.87 17.99 -29.58
N LYS A 740 -2.95 17.01 -29.62
CA LYS A 740 -3.25 15.66 -30.09
C LYS A 740 -2.50 14.62 -29.26
N ALA A 741 -3.05 13.41 -29.19
CA ALA A 741 -2.39 12.28 -28.59
C ALA A 741 -2.46 11.05 -29.50
N LYS A 742 -1.34 10.37 -29.66
CA LYS A 742 -1.28 9.06 -30.30
C LYS A 742 -1.86 7.99 -29.38
N ALA A 743 -2.40 6.95 -29.94
CA ALA A 743 -2.78 5.75 -29.19
C ALA A 743 -1.59 5.26 -28.34
N PRO A 744 -1.85 4.83 -27.10
CA PRO A 744 -0.78 4.43 -26.20
C PRO A 744 0.08 3.33 -26.83
N ALA A 745 1.38 3.56 -26.85
CA ALA A 745 2.35 2.55 -27.24
C ALA A 745 3.06 2.07 -25.97
N GLN A 746 3.07 0.77 -25.75
CA GLN A 746 3.64 0.16 -24.55
C GLN A 746 4.62 -0.93 -24.89
N THR A 747 5.76 -0.94 -24.22
CA THR A 747 6.60 -2.11 -24.11
C THR A 747 6.09 -2.97 -22.97
N ARG A 748 5.92 -4.25 -23.19
CA ARG A 748 5.49 -5.22 -22.17
C ARG A 748 6.42 -6.41 -22.02
N GLN A 749 7.57 -6.39 -22.68
CA GLN A 749 8.57 -7.45 -22.62
C GLN A 749 9.91 -6.82 -22.29
N PHE A 750 10.54 -7.31 -21.22
CA PHE A 750 11.74 -6.73 -20.63
C PHE A 750 12.74 -7.83 -20.32
N CYS A 751 14.02 -7.52 -20.42
CA CYS A 751 15.11 -8.41 -20.09
C CYS A 751 16.19 -7.67 -19.29
N GLN A 752 16.65 -8.28 -18.22
CA GLN A 752 17.81 -7.83 -17.45
C GLN A 752 18.73 -9.02 -17.17
N THR A 753 20.04 -8.77 -17.18
CA THR A 753 21.03 -9.81 -16.96
C THR A 753 22.09 -9.38 -15.96
N GLY A 754 22.57 -10.32 -15.17
CA GLY A 754 23.62 -10.08 -14.19
C GLY A 754 24.43 -11.35 -13.93
N TYR A 755 25.51 -11.20 -13.16
CA TYR A 755 26.36 -12.30 -12.77
C TYR A 755 26.43 -12.41 -11.24
N ASP A 756 26.12 -13.59 -10.74
CA ASP A 756 26.24 -13.97 -9.33
C ASP A 756 27.63 -14.59 -9.11
N VAL A 757 28.52 -13.81 -8.49
CA VAL A 757 29.91 -14.23 -8.28
C VAL A 757 30.02 -15.40 -7.31
N GLU A 758 29.23 -15.39 -6.25
CA GLU A 758 29.27 -16.43 -5.22
C GLU A 758 28.87 -17.78 -5.78
N LYS A 759 27.82 -17.79 -6.59
CA LYS A 759 27.28 -18.99 -7.21
C LYS A 759 27.95 -19.31 -8.55
N GLY A 760 28.71 -18.38 -9.16
CA GLY A 760 29.29 -18.55 -10.49
C GLY A 760 28.19 -18.75 -11.56
N GLU A 761 27.15 -17.90 -11.53
CA GLU A 761 25.96 -18.06 -12.37
C GLU A 761 25.64 -16.79 -13.14
N LEU A 762 25.35 -16.95 -14.43
CA LEU A 762 24.61 -15.96 -15.20
C LEU A 762 23.15 -16.02 -14.76
N VAL A 763 22.60 -14.86 -14.42
CA VAL A 763 21.20 -14.66 -14.06
C VAL A 763 20.53 -13.87 -15.16
N ILE A 764 19.49 -14.44 -15.80
CA ILE A 764 18.69 -13.80 -16.82
C ILE A 764 17.28 -13.63 -16.27
N LYS A 765 16.78 -12.41 -16.20
CA LYS A 765 15.44 -12.08 -15.72
C LYS A 765 14.62 -11.52 -16.89
N VAL A 766 13.49 -12.15 -17.18
CA VAL A 766 12.61 -11.75 -18.29
C VAL A 766 11.18 -11.57 -17.80
N VAL A 767 10.60 -10.45 -18.16
CA VAL A 767 9.18 -10.16 -18.01
C VAL A 767 8.50 -10.23 -19.35
N ASN A 768 7.43 -11.04 -19.45
CA ASN A 768 6.50 -11.06 -20.56
C ASN A 768 5.11 -10.63 -20.08
N GLY A 769 4.80 -9.34 -20.20
CA GLY A 769 3.51 -8.74 -19.82
C GLY A 769 2.45 -8.82 -20.94
N THR A 770 2.62 -9.70 -21.93
CA THR A 770 1.66 -9.93 -23.02
C THR A 770 0.89 -11.24 -22.80
N GLU A 771 -0.25 -11.38 -23.47
CA GLU A 771 -1.06 -12.61 -23.47
C GLU A 771 -0.58 -13.64 -24.50
N LYS A 772 0.60 -13.42 -25.09
CA LYS A 772 1.21 -14.31 -26.07
C LYS A 772 2.51 -14.86 -25.54
N THR A 773 2.85 -16.06 -25.96
CA THR A 773 4.19 -16.64 -25.78
C THR A 773 5.25 -15.73 -26.40
N TYR A 774 6.36 -15.55 -25.68
CA TYR A 774 7.50 -14.75 -26.11
C TYR A 774 8.74 -15.60 -26.24
N THR A 775 9.13 -15.92 -27.47
CA THR A 775 10.31 -16.72 -27.76
C THR A 775 11.49 -15.83 -28.11
N ARG A 776 12.63 -16.02 -27.43
CA ARG A 776 13.86 -15.27 -27.70
C ARG A 776 15.08 -16.19 -27.74
N SER A 777 15.96 -15.87 -28.65
CA SER A 777 17.31 -16.46 -28.72
C SER A 777 18.28 -15.57 -27.92
N PHE A 778 19.26 -16.23 -27.30
CA PHE A 778 20.34 -15.58 -26.55
C PHE A 778 21.69 -15.96 -27.14
N ASP A 779 22.64 -15.02 -27.20
CA ASP A 779 24.03 -15.21 -27.61
C ASP A 779 24.93 -14.69 -26.48
N ILE A 780 25.50 -15.62 -25.72
CA ILE A 780 26.29 -15.33 -24.52
C ILE A 780 27.78 -15.20 -24.90
N LYS A 781 28.34 -14.01 -24.65
CA LYS A 781 29.74 -13.66 -24.87
C LYS A 781 30.47 -13.50 -23.52
N GLY A 782 31.80 -13.40 -23.59
CA GLY A 782 32.65 -13.14 -22.44
C GLY A 782 32.79 -14.28 -21.43
N ALA A 783 32.11 -15.41 -21.62
CA ALA A 783 32.23 -16.60 -20.78
C ALA A 783 33.19 -17.66 -21.44
N LYS A 784 34.04 -18.30 -20.62
CA LYS A 784 34.81 -19.48 -21.03
C LYS A 784 33.85 -20.65 -21.28
N THR A 785 32.96 -20.92 -20.29
CA THR A 785 31.96 -21.99 -20.38
C THR A 785 30.61 -21.49 -19.97
N VAL A 786 29.54 -22.05 -20.55
CA VAL A 786 28.15 -21.90 -20.13
C VAL A 786 27.54 -23.29 -20.07
N ALA A 787 26.95 -23.66 -18.96
CA ALA A 787 26.40 -25.00 -18.77
C ALA A 787 25.17 -25.24 -19.67
N GLN A 788 24.97 -26.53 -20.03
CA GLN A 788 23.83 -27.00 -20.80
C GLN A 788 22.55 -27.11 -19.93
N GLN A 789 22.71 -27.19 -18.62
CA GLN A 789 21.62 -27.26 -17.65
C GLN A 789 21.55 -25.98 -16.79
N GLY A 790 20.36 -25.55 -16.49
CA GLY A 790 20.12 -24.40 -15.62
C GLY A 790 18.81 -24.51 -14.84
N THR A 791 18.66 -23.66 -13.86
CA THR A 791 17.44 -23.54 -13.05
C THR A 791 16.55 -22.45 -13.64
N VAL A 792 15.28 -22.77 -13.85
CA VAL A 792 14.25 -21.84 -14.30
C VAL A 792 13.21 -21.66 -13.18
N ILE A 793 12.98 -20.42 -12.78
CA ILE A 793 11.98 -20.03 -11.80
C ILE A 793 10.98 -19.13 -12.51
N ALA A 794 9.71 -19.53 -12.58
CA ALA A 794 8.70 -18.81 -13.35
C ALA A 794 7.38 -18.64 -12.56
N LEU A 795 6.86 -17.43 -12.56
CA LEU A 795 5.51 -17.09 -12.13
C LEU A 795 4.71 -16.71 -13.38
N SER A 796 3.56 -17.36 -13.60
CA SER A 796 2.67 -17.07 -14.74
C SER A 796 1.24 -17.52 -14.45
N GLY A 797 0.26 -16.96 -15.18
CA GLY A 797 -1.15 -17.30 -15.06
C GLY A 797 -2.04 -16.36 -15.86
N ASN A 798 -3.32 -16.31 -15.52
CA ASN A 798 -4.24 -15.35 -16.10
C ASN A 798 -3.99 -13.95 -15.50
N PRO A 799 -4.00 -12.86 -16.31
CA PRO A 799 -3.69 -11.51 -15.82
C PRO A 799 -4.56 -11.02 -14.67
N LEU A 800 -5.80 -11.46 -14.57
CA LEU A 800 -6.74 -11.04 -13.53
C LEU A 800 -6.90 -12.06 -12.39
N GLU A 801 -6.08 -13.10 -12.37
CA GLU A 801 -6.05 -14.04 -11.24
C GLU A 801 -5.36 -13.47 -10.03
N GLU A 802 -5.79 -13.97 -8.87
CA GLU A 802 -5.20 -13.71 -7.57
C GLU A 802 -5.27 -14.94 -6.67
N ASN A 803 -4.46 -14.98 -5.62
CA ASN A 803 -4.53 -15.98 -4.57
C ASN A 803 -5.67 -15.68 -3.60
N SER A 804 -6.12 -16.70 -2.85
CA SER A 804 -7.14 -16.59 -1.81
C SER A 804 -6.82 -17.49 -0.62
N PHE A 805 -7.62 -17.42 0.44
CA PHE A 805 -7.47 -18.34 1.58
C PHE A 805 -7.75 -19.80 1.21
N GLU A 806 -8.62 -20.05 0.22
CA GLU A 806 -8.92 -21.40 -0.29
C GLU A 806 -7.81 -21.90 -1.22
N GLU A 807 -7.21 -21.01 -2.01
CA GLU A 807 -6.15 -21.32 -2.97
C GLU A 807 -4.91 -20.42 -2.75
N PRO A 808 -4.21 -20.54 -1.60
CA PRO A 808 -3.18 -19.58 -1.19
C PRO A 808 -1.92 -19.59 -2.06
N LYS A 809 -1.75 -20.60 -2.90
CA LYS A 809 -0.60 -20.80 -3.81
C LYS A 809 -1.02 -21.05 -5.26
N LYS A 810 -2.20 -20.62 -5.67
CA LYS A 810 -2.67 -20.72 -7.06
C LYS A 810 -1.69 -20.02 -8.02
N LEU A 811 -1.27 -18.83 -7.64
CA LEU A 811 -0.20 -18.06 -8.26
C LEU A 811 1.04 -18.12 -7.35
N ALA A 812 1.90 -19.08 -7.62
CA ALA A 812 3.19 -19.22 -6.93
C ALA A 812 4.27 -19.58 -7.95
N PRO A 813 5.54 -19.21 -7.75
CA PRO A 813 6.62 -19.52 -8.66
C PRO A 813 6.85 -21.03 -8.74
N LYS A 814 7.13 -21.52 -9.94
CA LYS A 814 7.52 -22.91 -10.21
C LYS A 814 8.99 -22.96 -10.57
N THR A 815 9.74 -23.77 -9.85
CA THR A 815 11.17 -24.00 -10.11
C THR A 815 11.35 -25.33 -10.84
N THR A 816 12.06 -25.27 -11.96
CA THR A 816 12.37 -26.45 -12.80
C THR A 816 13.83 -26.47 -13.19
N GLN A 817 14.39 -27.68 -13.34
CA GLN A 817 15.69 -27.86 -14.00
C GLN A 817 15.45 -28.04 -15.48
N SER A 818 16.11 -27.23 -16.32
CA SER A 818 15.93 -27.25 -17.77
C SER A 818 17.28 -27.48 -18.46
N ASN A 819 17.23 -28.13 -19.60
CA ASN A 819 18.39 -28.40 -20.46
C ASN A 819 18.30 -27.61 -21.77
N GLY A 820 19.36 -27.58 -22.53
CA GLY A 820 19.42 -26.92 -23.84
C GLY A 820 19.96 -25.49 -23.78
N PHE A 821 20.49 -25.09 -22.64
CA PHE A 821 21.25 -23.85 -22.48
C PHE A 821 22.65 -23.97 -23.11
N GLY A 822 23.47 -22.97 -22.96
CA GLY A 822 24.82 -22.89 -23.53
C GLY A 822 25.13 -21.48 -24.00
N LYS A 823 26.20 -21.31 -24.77
CA LYS A 823 26.57 -19.97 -25.29
C LYS A 823 25.52 -19.45 -26.30
N GLN A 824 24.77 -20.33 -26.96
CA GLN A 824 23.65 -19.97 -27.81
C GLN A 824 22.47 -20.88 -27.48
N PHE A 825 21.31 -20.27 -27.19
CA PHE A 825 20.09 -21.03 -26.93
C PHE A 825 18.86 -20.16 -27.22
N SER A 826 17.70 -20.80 -27.33
CA SER A 826 16.40 -20.14 -27.40
C SER A 826 15.54 -20.60 -26.24
N TYR A 827 14.72 -19.69 -25.70
CA TYR A 827 13.80 -20.00 -24.64
C TYR A 827 12.43 -19.41 -24.94
N GLU A 828 11.38 -20.12 -24.55
CA GLU A 828 10.00 -19.72 -24.70
C GLU A 828 9.41 -19.28 -23.36
N PHE A 829 9.17 -17.98 -23.23
CA PHE A 829 8.59 -17.37 -22.05
C PHE A 829 7.06 -17.42 -22.14
N ALA A 830 6.41 -17.94 -21.10
CA ALA A 830 4.96 -18.03 -21.02
C ALA A 830 4.28 -16.66 -21.13
N PRO A 831 3.02 -16.59 -21.60
CA PRO A 831 2.21 -15.39 -21.49
C PRO A 831 2.11 -14.92 -20.03
N MET A 832 2.02 -13.62 -19.82
CA MET A 832 1.83 -13.00 -18.51
C MET A 832 2.74 -13.64 -17.46
N SER A 833 4.06 -13.48 -17.63
CA SER A 833 5.05 -14.18 -16.80
C SER A 833 6.22 -13.29 -16.37
N TYR A 834 6.77 -13.63 -15.20
CA TYR A 834 8.09 -13.25 -14.74
C TYR A 834 8.93 -14.52 -14.62
N THR A 835 10.04 -14.59 -15.37
CA THR A 835 10.90 -15.77 -15.45
C THR A 835 12.35 -15.41 -15.12
N ILE A 836 12.96 -16.18 -14.25
CA ILE A 836 14.38 -16.08 -13.89
C ILE A 836 15.08 -17.36 -14.31
N ILE A 837 16.15 -17.23 -15.07
CA ILE A 837 16.99 -18.35 -15.53
C ILE A 837 18.36 -18.18 -14.89
N ARG A 838 18.84 -19.22 -14.21
CA ARG A 838 20.18 -19.27 -13.60
C ARG A 838 21.00 -20.38 -14.27
N ILE A 839 22.15 -20.03 -14.83
CA ILE A 839 23.00 -20.95 -15.59
C ILE A 839 24.44 -20.81 -15.10
N LYS A 840 25.07 -21.91 -14.73
CA LYS A 840 26.50 -21.92 -14.40
C LYS A 840 27.33 -21.40 -15.58
N ALA A 841 28.17 -20.41 -15.33
CA ALA A 841 29.05 -19.81 -16.33
C ALA A 841 30.40 -19.46 -15.69
N THR A 842 31.50 -19.75 -16.37
CA THR A 842 32.83 -19.36 -15.93
C THR A 842 33.32 -18.17 -16.75
N LEU A 843 33.90 -17.17 -16.09
CA LEU A 843 34.48 -15.99 -16.71
C LEU A 843 35.93 -16.22 -17.16
#